data_0d2c51b5eac1604ddd2feb25f2841037
#
_entry.id   0d2c51b5eac1604ddd2feb25f2841037
#
_cell.length_a   1.000
_cell.length_b   1.000
_cell.length_c   1.000
_cell.angle_alpha   90.00
_cell.angle_beta   90.00
_cell.angle_gamma   90.00
#
_symmetry.space_group_name_H-M   'P 1'
#
loop_
_entity.id
_entity.type
_entity.pdbx_description
1 polymer ?
#
loop_
_entity_poly.entity_id
_entity_poly.type
_entity_poly.pdbx_seq_one_letter_code
_entity_poly.pdbx_strand_id
1 'polypeptide(L)'
;MFKSIKIVAVGSLIVMIVFSCSTEKNTFINRNFHSLTAHYNGYYNANELIDNAMSSYQGSRLEDYYMRLPIDPVPGDSEVVSIYPAIDTAIAKCKKVIRNHSMPSNDRPAKKKEEHNRWIDENWTIIGIASFYRRDYEGAMKSFEYVRKFYKNDPSLFVGQLWMAKTNIAQGKLTEAKLHLDNLDRAIEEEELRNEKKKGFRPSFNLKKPRKKKSKKDEIAKFPKHIRFELEKTKADLALLKGETIDAINYLEQSIEQARMGDDKGRVHFILGQLYQEVSNYEKSKFHYSKVIAGKARYEMSFNARLKRAFLGNGEKVKKELNKMLKDAKNAEYKDQIYYAMAEVEFNENDEREAIYFLHQSAFYSTTNTRQKGMAYERLADLSFLKRNYVPAQKYYDSCAQVITDAYPNAETIRNKANNLAALVRAVETSQKEDSLQRIASMDEKSRVKFLKDVIKQIKEEEAARKKREAERLRELQKNQLLASNTGNGSKWYWNNDKSRTEGLEDFKRLWGQRENEDDWRRSGKIPDATFTSIEDATLSDSLRQEPEDTLTVAHLMTFVPLTDSMLALSNERLMEGYYAAGIIYKEQLSEPQMAEDQFLAALSKDLKSDPHDLMSAFQLYKLAENSNSAVANEQKEYIMNNYPNSDYANFLRDSDYFVKKKERDALAVKDYVKFLNRYSRGLYYPVILKANDVIENEKENIYRSKYMLLKAMCLGQTENNKSRLLPVLEQLIAEYPEADEVPRAKEMIDIIQNGYSENIPADFSNKYPFVYNDQVKMTIVVFLGEKTSVTSAKTRVSNFNREYFSREKLKVVSKIYGKDQGILLISNFSDEMAASNYIRAYKTTKKHLLEMRNAQIVMITKDNLRVLLTKQNKEDYELFYKEYY
;
A
#
# COMPACT_ATOMS: atom_id res chain seq x y z
N MET A 1 26.53 -71.53 -46.02
CA MET A 1 25.73 -71.90 -44.85
C MET A 1 25.75 -70.81 -43.74
N PHE A 2 26.91 -70.33 -43.33
CA PHE A 2 27.01 -69.31 -42.27
C PHE A 2 26.39 -67.92 -42.56
N LYS A 3 26.39 -67.47 -43.83
CA LYS A 3 25.73 -66.23 -44.22
C LYS A 3 24.20 -66.30 -44.19
N SER A 4 23.63 -67.41 -44.59
CA SER A 4 22.18 -67.68 -44.57
C SER A 4 21.62 -67.76 -43.14
N ILE A 5 22.36 -68.34 -42.20
CA ILE A 5 21.99 -68.39 -40.77
C ILE A 5 21.99 -67.02 -40.12
N LYS A 6 22.96 -66.16 -40.48
CA LYS A 6 22.96 -64.80 -39.96
C LYS A 6 21.82 -63.97 -40.53
N ILE A 7 21.41 -64.08 -41.75
CA ILE A 7 20.26 -63.43 -42.38
C ILE A 7 18.95 -63.93 -41.78
N VAL A 8 18.78 -65.20 -41.52
CA VAL A 8 17.61 -65.80 -40.86
C VAL A 8 17.58 -65.31 -39.38
N ALA A 9 18.71 -65.31 -38.70
CA ALA A 9 18.78 -64.80 -37.32
C ALA A 9 18.47 -63.33 -37.22
N VAL A 10 18.96 -62.48 -38.12
CA VAL A 10 18.66 -61.01 -38.15
C VAL A 10 17.20 -60.85 -38.60
N GLY A 11 16.69 -61.58 -39.55
CA GLY A 11 15.29 -61.57 -39.94
C GLY A 11 14.34 -61.97 -38.82
N SER A 12 14.67 -63.03 -38.05
CA SER A 12 13.94 -63.47 -36.87
C SER A 12 13.99 -62.40 -35.77
N LEU A 13 15.11 -61.76 -35.59
CA LEU A 13 15.28 -60.65 -34.61
C LEU A 13 14.43 -59.46 -34.98
N ILE A 14 14.37 -59.07 -36.27
CA ILE A 14 13.50 -58.02 -36.80
C ILE A 14 12.04 -58.34 -36.65
N VAL A 15 11.63 -59.56 -36.99
CA VAL A 15 10.25 -60.03 -36.79
C VAL A 15 9.87 -60.10 -35.32
N MET A 16 10.78 -60.49 -34.40
CA MET A 16 10.53 -60.43 -32.97
C MET A 16 10.38 -58.97 -32.49
N ILE A 17 11.11 -58.01 -33.01
CA ILE A 17 11.01 -56.57 -32.69
C ILE A 17 9.65 -56.01 -33.17
N VAL A 18 9.19 -56.40 -34.36
CA VAL A 18 7.89 -55.93 -34.89
C VAL A 18 6.69 -56.49 -34.12
N PHE A 19 6.78 -57.77 -33.64
CA PHE A 19 5.74 -58.40 -32.79
C PHE A 19 5.76 -57.98 -31.35
N SER A 20 6.84 -57.32 -30.89
CA SER A 20 7.00 -56.81 -29.54
C SER A 20 6.25 -55.50 -29.24
N CYS A 21 5.70 -54.85 -30.25
CA CYS A 21 5.02 -53.55 -30.13
C CYS A 21 3.50 -53.63 -29.87
N SER A 22 2.93 -54.83 -29.65
CA SER A 22 1.49 -54.96 -29.34
C SER A 22 1.17 -54.78 -27.87
N THR A 23 0.32 -53.76 -27.55
CA THR A 23 -0.23 -53.51 -26.21
C THR A 23 -1.31 -54.52 -25.79
N GLU A 24 -1.85 -55.31 -26.74
CA GLU A 24 -2.91 -56.29 -26.49
C GLU A 24 -2.36 -57.64 -26.00
N LYS A 25 -1.12 -57.96 -26.35
CA LYS A 25 -0.51 -59.25 -25.98
C LYS A 25 0.28 -59.11 -24.67
N ASN A 26 -0.21 -59.72 -23.62
CA ASN A 26 0.42 -59.77 -22.29
C ASN A 26 1.59 -60.80 -22.25
N THR A 27 2.62 -60.58 -23.07
CA THR A 27 3.85 -61.43 -23.06
C THR A 27 4.91 -60.72 -22.17
N PHE A 28 5.89 -61.53 -21.69
CA PHE A 28 7.00 -60.98 -20.88
C PHE A 28 7.79 -59.88 -21.64
N ILE A 29 8.02 -60.09 -22.94
CA ILE A 29 8.77 -59.16 -23.81
C ILE A 29 7.99 -57.85 -23.97
N ASN A 30 6.69 -57.92 -24.30
CA ASN A 30 5.85 -56.76 -24.50
C ASN A 30 5.75 -55.93 -23.20
N ARG A 31 5.49 -56.60 -22.06
CA ARG A 31 5.43 -55.88 -20.75
C ARG A 31 6.72 -55.17 -20.42
N ASN A 32 7.87 -55.84 -20.65
CA ASN A 32 9.16 -55.18 -20.37
C ASN A 32 9.44 -54.01 -21.33
N PHE A 33 9.14 -54.18 -22.62
CA PHE A 33 9.29 -53.11 -23.60
C PHE A 33 8.42 -51.88 -23.27
N HIS A 34 7.14 -52.10 -23.05
CA HIS A 34 6.20 -51.04 -22.74
C HIS A 34 6.49 -50.40 -21.37
N SER A 35 6.89 -51.21 -20.37
CA SER A 35 7.30 -50.69 -19.06
C SER A 35 8.57 -49.88 -19.13
N LEU A 36 9.59 -50.32 -19.89
CA LEU A 36 10.82 -49.54 -20.08
C LEU A 36 10.56 -48.22 -20.77
N THR A 37 9.76 -48.26 -21.82
CA THR A 37 9.37 -47.04 -22.55
C THR A 37 8.55 -46.07 -21.69
N ALA A 38 7.60 -46.61 -20.92
CA ALA A 38 6.79 -45.80 -20.03
C ALA A 38 7.63 -45.14 -18.90
N HIS A 39 8.64 -45.86 -18.42
CA HIS A 39 9.57 -45.34 -17.42
C HIS A 39 10.40 -44.20 -17.97
N TYR A 40 11.19 -44.46 -19.05
CA TYR A 40 12.17 -43.48 -19.51
C TYR A 40 11.56 -42.38 -20.36
N ASN A 41 10.68 -42.69 -21.33
CA ASN A 41 10.11 -41.69 -22.22
C ASN A 41 8.92 -40.92 -21.62
N GLY A 42 8.27 -41.50 -20.60
CA GLY A 42 7.20 -40.84 -19.86
C GLY A 42 7.69 -40.31 -18.53
N TYR A 43 7.63 -41.16 -17.52
CA TYR A 43 7.85 -40.80 -16.13
C TYR A 43 9.17 -40.05 -15.88
N TYR A 44 10.32 -40.68 -16.26
CA TYR A 44 11.62 -40.08 -15.98
C TYR A 44 11.81 -38.73 -16.69
N ASN A 45 11.61 -38.68 -18.00
CA ASN A 45 11.79 -37.43 -18.76
C ASN A 45 10.78 -36.35 -18.37
N ALA A 46 9.57 -36.69 -17.99
CA ALA A 46 8.58 -35.73 -17.55
C ALA A 46 8.91 -35.17 -16.15
N ASN A 47 9.34 -36.05 -15.25
CA ASN A 47 9.78 -35.64 -13.91
C ASN A 47 11.01 -34.72 -13.99
N GLU A 48 12.00 -35.07 -14.81
CA GLU A 48 13.18 -34.22 -15.03
C GLU A 48 12.82 -32.84 -15.60
N LEU A 49 11.85 -32.75 -16.51
CA LEU A 49 11.35 -31.46 -17.01
C LEU A 49 10.72 -30.63 -15.92
N ILE A 50 9.90 -31.21 -15.05
CA ILE A 50 9.27 -30.55 -13.92
C ILE A 50 10.33 -30.10 -12.91
N ASP A 51 11.25 -30.99 -12.53
CA ASP A 51 12.31 -30.72 -11.54
C ASP A 51 13.23 -29.60 -12.03
N ASN A 52 13.62 -29.62 -13.31
CA ASN A 52 14.45 -28.57 -13.92
C ASN A 52 13.69 -27.22 -13.96
N ALA A 53 12.41 -27.22 -14.34
CA ALA A 53 11.59 -26.02 -14.36
C ALA A 53 11.43 -25.42 -12.97
N MET A 54 11.12 -26.26 -11.97
CA MET A 54 10.97 -25.81 -10.58
C MET A 54 12.31 -25.38 -9.97
N SER A 55 13.41 -26.04 -10.28
CA SER A 55 14.76 -25.65 -9.85
C SER A 55 15.18 -24.31 -10.45
N SER A 56 14.87 -24.09 -11.73
CA SER A 56 15.12 -22.81 -12.40
C SER A 56 14.28 -21.70 -11.79
N TYR A 57 12.98 -21.93 -11.59
CA TYR A 57 12.08 -21.00 -10.91
C TYR A 57 12.59 -20.63 -9.50
N GLN A 58 12.88 -21.65 -8.68
CA GLN A 58 13.40 -21.41 -7.34
C GLN A 58 14.77 -20.73 -7.36
N GLY A 59 15.57 -20.99 -8.40
CA GLY A 59 16.89 -20.35 -8.61
C GLY A 59 16.82 -18.87 -8.90
N SER A 60 15.84 -18.44 -9.67
CA SER A 60 15.63 -17.05 -10.06
C SER A 60 14.76 -16.26 -9.08
N ARG A 61 14.04 -16.93 -8.20
CA ARG A 61 13.15 -16.29 -7.24
C ARG A 61 13.93 -15.57 -6.15
N LEU A 62 13.59 -14.30 -5.96
CA LEU A 62 14.05 -13.52 -4.81
C LEU A 62 13.18 -13.87 -3.60
N GLU A 63 13.81 -14.42 -2.56
CA GLU A 63 13.14 -14.76 -1.31
C GLU A 63 13.02 -13.52 -0.42
N ASP A 64 11.84 -13.28 0.11
CA ASP A 64 11.62 -12.22 1.11
C ASP A 64 11.93 -12.71 2.52
N TYR A 65 13.19 -12.53 2.95
CA TYR A 65 13.65 -12.92 4.28
C TYR A 65 13.12 -12.02 5.41
N TYR A 66 12.44 -10.93 5.12
CA TYR A 66 11.75 -10.11 6.13
C TYR A 66 10.45 -10.78 6.59
N MET A 67 9.87 -11.61 5.74
CA MET A 67 8.66 -12.37 6.04
C MET A 67 9.00 -13.82 6.38
N ARG A 68 8.04 -14.54 6.95
CA ARG A 68 8.16 -16.00 7.09
C ARG A 68 8.21 -16.63 5.70
N LEU A 69 9.22 -17.45 5.47
CA LEU A 69 9.36 -18.15 4.20
C LEU A 69 8.23 -19.17 4.02
N PRO A 70 7.68 -19.35 2.82
CA PRO A 70 6.76 -20.42 2.55
C PRO A 70 7.47 -21.77 2.65
N ILE A 71 6.79 -22.79 3.17
CA ILE A 71 7.37 -24.14 3.31
C ILE A 71 7.75 -24.70 1.94
N ASP A 72 6.81 -24.67 1.00
CA ASP A 72 7.04 -25.03 -0.40
C ASP A 72 6.75 -23.80 -1.29
N PRO A 73 7.76 -23.19 -1.91
CA PRO A 73 7.54 -22.07 -2.81
C PRO A 73 6.91 -22.56 -4.12
N VAL A 74 5.66 -22.17 -4.36
CA VAL A 74 4.91 -22.46 -5.58
C VAL A 74 4.79 -21.17 -6.40
N PRO A 75 4.95 -21.22 -7.74
CA PRO A 75 4.80 -20.03 -8.58
C PRO A 75 3.42 -19.39 -8.45
N GLY A 76 3.40 -18.06 -8.35
CA GLY A 76 2.17 -17.25 -8.38
C GLY A 76 1.56 -17.17 -9.79
N ASP A 77 0.41 -16.48 -9.93
CA ASP A 77 -0.31 -16.38 -11.22
C ASP A 77 0.52 -15.71 -12.33
N SER A 78 1.34 -14.73 -11.98
CA SER A 78 2.24 -14.05 -12.93
C SER A 78 3.51 -14.84 -13.23
N GLU A 79 4.02 -15.60 -12.26
CA GLU A 79 5.29 -16.32 -12.34
C GLU A 79 5.17 -17.65 -13.07
N VAL A 80 4.01 -18.30 -12.94
CA VAL A 80 3.75 -19.64 -13.48
C VAL A 80 3.90 -19.71 -15.00
N VAL A 81 3.69 -18.62 -15.71
CA VAL A 81 3.82 -18.53 -17.18
C VAL A 81 5.22 -18.96 -17.64
N SER A 82 6.25 -18.67 -16.86
CA SER A 82 7.64 -19.00 -17.19
C SER A 82 7.91 -20.50 -17.25
N ILE A 83 7.15 -21.31 -16.51
CA ILE A 83 7.33 -22.77 -16.46
C ILE A 83 6.37 -23.55 -17.38
N TYR A 84 5.35 -22.90 -17.99
CA TYR A 84 4.37 -23.55 -18.87
C TYR A 84 4.98 -24.44 -19.96
N PRO A 85 6.01 -24.01 -20.72
CA PRO A 85 6.51 -24.83 -21.82
C PRO A 85 7.05 -26.20 -21.36
N ALA A 86 7.75 -26.23 -20.22
CA ALA A 86 8.29 -27.44 -19.64
C ALA A 86 7.16 -28.33 -19.09
N ILE A 87 6.22 -27.74 -18.35
CA ILE A 87 5.08 -28.41 -17.74
C ILE A 87 4.15 -29.01 -18.81
N ASP A 88 3.80 -28.26 -19.84
CA ASP A 88 2.97 -28.74 -20.95
C ASP A 88 3.64 -29.87 -21.73
N THR A 89 4.96 -29.79 -21.93
CA THR A 89 5.75 -30.86 -22.54
C THR A 89 5.74 -32.12 -21.68
N ALA A 90 5.89 -31.98 -20.36
CA ALA A 90 5.81 -33.13 -19.43
C ALA A 90 4.44 -33.82 -19.49
N ILE A 91 3.35 -33.04 -19.44
CA ILE A 91 1.97 -33.57 -19.59
C ILE A 91 1.79 -34.26 -20.93
N ALA A 92 2.24 -33.69 -22.03
CA ALA A 92 2.13 -34.27 -23.37
C ALA A 92 2.89 -35.59 -23.50
N LYS A 93 4.11 -35.67 -22.93
CA LYS A 93 4.91 -36.92 -22.90
C LYS A 93 4.18 -38.03 -22.14
N CYS A 94 3.70 -37.75 -20.93
CA CYS A 94 2.96 -38.74 -20.12
C CYS A 94 1.67 -39.18 -20.82
N LYS A 95 0.87 -38.23 -21.35
CA LYS A 95 -0.35 -38.56 -22.12
C LYS A 95 -0.04 -39.44 -23.35
N LYS A 96 1.04 -39.13 -24.08
CA LYS A 96 1.48 -39.97 -25.24
C LYS A 96 1.85 -41.37 -24.80
N VAL A 97 2.56 -41.50 -23.68
CA VAL A 97 2.97 -42.80 -23.12
C VAL A 97 1.76 -43.62 -22.67
N ILE A 98 0.86 -43.02 -21.90
CA ILE A 98 -0.35 -43.69 -21.44
C ILE A 98 -1.14 -44.22 -22.65
N ARG A 99 -1.37 -43.42 -23.68
CA ARG A 99 -2.10 -43.79 -24.87
C ARG A 99 -1.45 -44.95 -25.64
N ASN A 100 -0.13 -44.97 -25.76
CA ASN A 100 0.59 -45.86 -26.63
C ASN A 100 1.15 -47.10 -25.91
N HIS A 101 1.28 -47.05 -24.57
CA HIS A 101 1.97 -48.09 -23.81
C HIS A 101 1.18 -48.66 -22.63
N SER A 102 -0.07 -48.20 -22.40
CA SER A 102 -0.99 -48.84 -21.45
C SER A 102 -1.36 -50.24 -21.97
N MET A 103 -1.34 -51.20 -21.07
CA MET A 103 -1.61 -52.59 -21.35
C MET A 103 -2.72 -53.14 -20.42
N PRO A 104 -3.98 -52.67 -20.57
CA PRO A 104 -5.07 -53.11 -19.73
C PRO A 104 -5.45 -54.55 -20.04
N SER A 105 -5.72 -55.32 -19.00
CA SER A 105 -6.23 -56.73 -19.15
C SER A 105 -7.54 -56.74 -19.92
N ASN A 106 -7.62 -57.59 -20.98
CA ASN A 106 -8.82 -57.74 -21.77
C ASN A 106 -9.83 -58.77 -21.22
N ASP A 107 -9.39 -59.54 -20.24
CA ASP A 107 -10.16 -60.68 -19.72
C ASP A 107 -11.21 -60.31 -18.66
N ARG A 108 -11.37 -59.02 -18.37
CA ARG A 108 -12.26 -58.53 -17.31
C ARG A 108 -13.11 -57.32 -17.73
N PRO A 109 -14.31 -57.14 -17.11
CA PRO A 109 -15.10 -55.94 -17.34
C PRO A 109 -14.31 -54.67 -17.09
N ALA A 110 -14.63 -53.58 -17.78
CA ALA A 110 -13.89 -52.32 -17.77
C ALA A 110 -13.55 -51.79 -16.37
N LYS A 111 -14.41 -52.02 -15.36
CA LYS A 111 -14.20 -51.62 -13.95
C LYS A 111 -13.18 -52.47 -13.17
N LYS A 112 -12.72 -53.60 -13.74
CA LYS A 112 -11.80 -54.57 -13.07
C LYS A 112 -10.56 -54.86 -13.90
N LYS A 113 -10.29 -54.09 -14.95
CA LYS A 113 -9.10 -54.26 -15.79
C LYS A 113 -7.86 -53.97 -14.94
N GLU A 114 -6.92 -54.91 -14.93
CA GLU A 114 -5.58 -54.71 -14.33
C GLU A 114 -4.66 -54.13 -15.39
N GLU A 115 -3.88 -53.11 -15.01
CA GLU A 115 -2.82 -52.56 -15.86
C GLU A 115 -1.57 -53.43 -15.69
N HIS A 116 -1.01 -53.89 -16.80
CA HIS A 116 0.18 -54.72 -16.80
C HIS A 116 1.49 -53.96 -16.95
N ASN A 117 1.40 -52.72 -17.38
CA ASN A 117 2.53 -51.80 -17.41
C ASN A 117 2.68 -51.13 -16.06
N ARG A 118 3.86 -51.25 -15.45
CA ARG A 118 4.13 -50.83 -14.07
C ARG A 118 4.20 -49.30 -13.89
N TRP A 119 4.31 -48.57 -14.98
CA TRP A 119 4.61 -47.12 -14.92
C TRP A 119 3.46 -46.22 -15.41
N ILE A 120 2.29 -46.76 -15.59
CA ILE A 120 1.13 -45.99 -16.07
C ILE A 120 0.55 -45.14 -14.92
N ASP A 121 0.48 -45.66 -13.70
CA ASP A 121 0.04 -44.95 -12.51
C ASP A 121 0.96 -43.81 -12.14
N GLU A 122 2.29 -44.00 -12.24
CA GLU A 122 3.26 -42.93 -12.04
C GLU A 122 3.14 -41.87 -13.12
N ASN A 123 2.89 -42.22 -14.39
CA ASN A 123 2.65 -41.24 -15.46
C ASN A 123 1.38 -40.42 -15.18
N TRP A 124 0.30 -41.01 -14.67
CA TRP A 124 -0.89 -40.28 -14.21
C TRP A 124 -0.58 -39.36 -13.04
N THR A 125 0.21 -39.84 -12.09
CA THR A 125 0.66 -39.04 -10.95
C THR A 125 1.46 -37.79 -11.39
N ILE A 126 2.39 -37.99 -12.35
CA ILE A 126 3.16 -36.85 -12.93
C ILE A 126 2.25 -35.87 -13.67
N ILE A 127 1.23 -36.32 -14.41
CA ILE A 127 0.25 -35.43 -15.03
C ILE A 127 -0.45 -34.58 -13.95
N GLY A 128 -0.82 -35.19 -12.83
CA GLY A 128 -1.43 -34.49 -11.72
C GLY A 128 -0.50 -33.44 -11.10
N ILE A 129 0.77 -33.80 -10.86
CA ILE A 129 1.81 -32.90 -10.31
C ILE A 129 2.06 -31.73 -11.29
N ALA A 130 2.20 -32.03 -12.57
CA ALA A 130 2.39 -31.02 -13.60
C ALA A 130 1.18 -30.06 -13.68
N SER A 131 -0.06 -30.60 -13.63
CA SER A 131 -1.28 -29.80 -13.60
C SER A 131 -1.35 -28.93 -12.35
N PHE A 132 -0.91 -29.41 -11.20
CA PHE A 132 -0.82 -28.61 -9.96
C PHE A 132 0.12 -27.41 -10.15
N TYR A 133 1.32 -27.62 -10.64
CA TYR A 133 2.26 -26.53 -10.89
C TYR A 133 1.79 -25.58 -12.01
N ARG A 134 0.97 -26.06 -12.94
CA ARG A 134 0.30 -25.25 -13.94
C ARG A 134 -0.86 -24.41 -13.36
N ARG A 135 -1.24 -24.65 -12.10
CA ARG A 135 -2.42 -24.13 -11.40
C ARG A 135 -3.76 -24.64 -11.97
N ASP A 136 -3.73 -25.70 -12.79
CA ASP A 136 -4.92 -26.46 -13.18
C ASP A 136 -5.27 -27.47 -12.06
N TYR A 137 -5.82 -26.94 -10.97
CA TYR A 137 -6.13 -27.76 -9.79
C TYR A 137 -7.23 -28.78 -10.06
N GLU A 138 -8.15 -28.50 -10.97
CA GLU A 138 -9.20 -29.47 -11.36
C GLU A 138 -8.61 -30.64 -12.15
N GLY A 139 -7.74 -30.36 -13.13
CA GLY A 139 -7.01 -31.37 -13.87
C GLY A 139 -6.10 -32.21 -12.98
N ALA A 140 -5.43 -31.58 -11.99
CA ALA A 140 -4.61 -32.25 -11.00
C ALA A 140 -5.45 -33.22 -10.17
N MET A 141 -6.57 -32.77 -9.58
CA MET A 141 -7.47 -33.63 -8.80
C MET A 141 -8.02 -34.80 -9.61
N LYS A 142 -8.47 -34.60 -10.84
CA LYS A 142 -8.94 -35.66 -11.72
C LYS A 142 -7.88 -36.74 -11.94
N SER A 143 -6.62 -36.34 -12.14
CA SER A 143 -5.51 -37.27 -12.33
C SER A 143 -5.21 -38.09 -11.09
N PHE A 144 -5.17 -37.47 -9.92
CA PHE A 144 -4.93 -38.12 -8.63
C PHE A 144 -6.11 -39.03 -8.25
N GLU A 145 -7.35 -38.60 -8.47
CA GLU A 145 -8.54 -39.46 -8.25
C GLU A 145 -8.55 -40.67 -9.14
N TYR A 146 -8.08 -40.56 -10.39
CA TYR A 146 -7.92 -41.68 -11.28
C TYR A 146 -6.95 -42.72 -10.70
N VAL A 147 -5.78 -42.29 -10.21
CA VAL A 147 -4.80 -43.14 -9.52
C VAL A 147 -5.45 -43.78 -8.29
N ARG A 148 -6.10 -43.03 -7.44
CA ARG A 148 -6.79 -43.52 -6.23
C ARG A 148 -7.84 -44.56 -6.54
N LYS A 149 -8.57 -44.41 -7.63
CA LYS A 149 -9.66 -45.30 -8.01
C LYS A 149 -9.15 -46.62 -8.62
N PHE A 150 -8.14 -46.57 -9.48
CA PHE A 150 -7.73 -47.70 -10.31
C PHE A 150 -6.45 -48.39 -9.81
N TYR A 151 -5.59 -47.75 -9.03
CA TYR A 151 -4.27 -48.23 -8.59
C TYR A 151 -4.17 -48.35 -7.06
N LYS A 152 -5.18 -48.96 -6.44
CA LYS A 152 -5.31 -49.02 -4.97
C LYS A 152 -4.19 -49.80 -4.27
N ASN A 153 -3.51 -50.68 -4.98
CA ASN A 153 -2.46 -51.53 -4.43
C ASN A 153 -1.04 -51.10 -4.81
N ASP A 154 -0.92 -49.93 -5.49
CA ASP A 154 0.35 -49.42 -5.95
C ASP A 154 0.79 -48.21 -5.08
N PRO A 155 2.10 -48.00 -4.87
CA PRO A 155 2.62 -46.90 -4.04
C PRO A 155 2.22 -45.51 -4.52
N SER A 156 1.94 -45.35 -5.81
CA SER A 156 1.43 -44.09 -6.42
C SER A 156 0.13 -43.59 -5.78
N LEU A 157 -0.66 -44.47 -5.16
CA LEU A 157 -1.84 -44.11 -4.37
C LEU A 157 -1.49 -43.08 -3.28
N PHE A 158 -0.44 -43.33 -2.51
CA PHE A 158 -0.04 -42.44 -1.40
C PHE A 158 0.55 -41.14 -1.91
N VAL A 159 1.32 -41.20 -3.01
CA VAL A 159 1.82 -40.00 -3.67
C VAL A 159 0.66 -39.13 -4.15
N GLY A 160 -0.33 -39.78 -4.84
CA GLY A 160 -1.53 -39.09 -5.30
C GLY A 160 -2.32 -38.43 -4.16
N GLN A 161 -2.50 -39.14 -3.02
CA GLN A 161 -3.18 -38.59 -1.84
C GLN A 161 -2.44 -37.38 -1.22
N LEU A 162 -1.11 -37.43 -1.15
CA LEU A 162 -0.31 -36.30 -0.69
C LEU A 162 -0.51 -35.05 -1.58
N TRP A 163 -0.48 -35.27 -2.90
CA TRP A 163 -0.70 -34.17 -3.84
C TRP A 163 -2.16 -33.70 -3.90
N MET A 164 -3.14 -34.54 -3.60
CA MET A 164 -4.53 -34.12 -3.36
C MET A 164 -4.60 -33.17 -2.14
N ALA A 165 -3.90 -33.52 -1.05
CA ALA A 165 -3.81 -32.62 0.11
C ALA A 165 -3.17 -31.28 -0.25
N LYS A 166 -2.02 -31.26 -0.93
CA LYS A 166 -1.37 -30.04 -1.43
C LYS A 166 -2.30 -29.21 -2.35
N THR A 167 -3.05 -29.88 -3.24
CA THR A 167 -4.00 -29.23 -4.13
C THR A 167 -5.16 -28.58 -3.37
N ASN A 168 -5.69 -29.26 -2.36
CA ASN A 168 -6.74 -28.72 -1.50
C ASN A 168 -6.23 -27.55 -0.65
N ILE A 169 -5.00 -27.61 -0.14
CA ILE A 169 -4.35 -26.47 0.55
C ILE A 169 -4.27 -25.26 -0.38
N ALA A 170 -3.79 -25.45 -1.61
CA ALA A 170 -3.69 -24.37 -2.59
C ALA A 170 -5.05 -23.77 -3.00
N GLN A 171 -6.15 -24.52 -2.86
CA GLN A 171 -7.52 -24.07 -3.07
C GLN A 171 -8.20 -23.52 -1.79
N GLY A 172 -7.54 -23.51 -0.65
CA GLY A 172 -8.12 -23.10 0.64
C GLY A 172 -9.09 -24.13 1.26
N LYS A 173 -9.17 -25.34 0.74
CA LYS A 173 -10.04 -26.43 1.22
C LYS A 173 -9.34 -27.21 2.34
N LEU A 174 -9.18 -26.55 3.51
CA LEU A 174 -8.34 -27.08 4.59
C LEU A 174 -8.89 -28.35 5.25
N THR A 175 -10.21 -28.54 5.27
CA THR A 175 -10.85 -29.73 5.84
C THR A 175 -10.59 -30.97 4.98
N GLU A 176 -10.74 -30.84 3.67
CA GLU A 176 -10.46 -31.89 2.71
C GLU A 176 -8.98 -32.25 2.67
N ALA A 177 -8.11 -31.25 2.76
CA ALA A 177 -6.68 -31.46 2.87
C ALA A 177 -6.33 -32.31 4.11
N LYS A 178 -6.89 -31.96 5.28
CA LYS A 178 -6.69 -32.72 6.51
C LYS A 178 -7.13 -34.18 6.37
N LEU A 179 -8.30 -34.42 5.75
CA LEU A 179 -8.79 -35.78 5.53
C LEU A 179 -7.80 -36.65 4.72
N HIS A 180 -7.16 -36.08 3.70
CA HIS A 180 -6.14 -36.79 2.93
C HIS A 180 -4.88 -37.07 3.72
N LEU A 181 -4.43 -36.13 4.56
CA LEU A 181 -3.26 -36.30 5.44
C LEU A 181 -3.54 -37.36 6.54
N ASP A 182 -4.72 -37.31 7.18
CA ASP A 182 -5.12 -38.28 8.19
C ASP A 182 -5.22 -39.70 7.61
N ASN A 183 -5.60 -39.83 6.33
CA ASN A 183 -5.60 -41.12 5.63
C ASN A 183 -4.18 -41.64 5.39
N LEU A 184 -3.21 -40.78 5.12
CA LEU A 184 -1.81 -41.15 4.94
C LEU A 184 -1.21 -41.59 6.29
N ASP A 185 -1.51 -40.89 7.38
CA ASP A 185 -1.07 -41.28 8.72
C ASP A 185 -1.59 -42.66 9.12
N ARG A 186 -2.88 -42.93 8.90
CA ARG A 186 -3.45 -44.27 9.14
C ARG A 186 -2.77 -45.35 8.32
N ALA A 187 -2.41 -45.06 7.08
CA ALA A 187 -1.71 -46.03 6.23
C ALA A 187 -0.29 -46.35 6.74
N ILE A 188 0.39 -45.34 7.32
CA ILE A 188 1.70 -45.49 7.97
C ILE A 188 1.56 -46.39 9.23
N GLU A 189 0.61 -46.06 10.11
CA GLU A 189 0.35 -46.80 11.34
C GLU A 189 0.01 -48.28 11.03
N GLU A 190 -0.86 -48.54 10.07
CA GLU A 190 -1.20 -49.88 9.64
C GLU A 190 0.01 -50.65 9.07
N GLU A 191 0.92 -49.97 8.36
CA GLU A 191 2.14 -50.64 7.86
C GLU A 191 3.09 -50.95 9.02
N GLU A 192 3.24 -50.07 10.00
CA GLU A 192 4.09 -50.28 11.17
C GLU A 192 3.59 -51.44 12.02
N LEU A 193 2.28 -51.46 12.31
CA LEU A 193 1.65 -52.58 13.01
C LEU A 193 1.83 -53.92 12.27
N ARG A 194 1.76 -53.91 10.95
CA ARG A 194 2.01 -55.12 10.13
C ARG A 194 3.46 -55.59 10.21
N ASN A 195 4.40 -54.65 10.29
CA ASN A 195 5.81 -54.95 10.38
C ASN A 195 6.20 -55.46 11.76
N GLU A 196 5.61 -54.92 12.83
CA GLU A 196 5.77 -55.42 14.20
C GLU A 196 5.27 -56.85 14.37
N LYS A 197 4.07 -57.17 13.86
CA LYS A 197 3.52 -58.52 13.85
C LYS A 197 4.42 -59.48 13.08
N LYS A 198 5.14 -59.06 12.04
CA LYS A 198 6.09 -59.91 11.32
C LYS A 198 7.39 -60.13 12.10
N LYS A 199 7.84 -59.18 12.91
CA LYS A 199 9.05 -59.31 13.77
C LYS A 199 8.80 -60.26 14.93
N GLY A 200 7.58 -60.34 15.46
CA GLY A 200 7.19 -61.26 16.52
C GLY A 200 7.06 -62.72 16.08
N PHE A 201 7.04 -63.00 14.77
CA PHE A 201 6.92 -64.37 14.25
C PHE A 201 8.33 -64.96 14.03
N ARG A 202 8.88 -65.68 15.01
CA ARG A 202 10.04 -66.56 14.84
C ARG A 202 9.63 -67.72 13.95
N PRO A 203 10.27 -67.97 12.78
CA PRO A 203 9.94 -69.11 11.98
C PRO A 203 10.36 -70.37 12.74
N SER A 204 9.41 -71.16 13.19
CA SER A 204 9.71 -72.52 13.58
C SER A 204 10.23 -73.29 12.33
N PHE A 205 11.39 -73.91 12.49
CA PHE A 205 11.97 -74.77 11.47
C PHE A 205 11.00 -75.94 11.19
N ASN A 206 10.20 -75.86 10.16
CA ASN A 206 9.42 -76.91 9.64
C ASN A 206 9.34 -76.89 8.10
N LEU A 207 9.72 -78.01 7.55
CA LEU A 207 9.83 -78.49 6.18
C LEU A 207 8.89 -77.80 5.18
N LYS A 208 9.47 -77.54 4.05
CA LYS A 208 8.95 -77.03 2.81
C LYS A 208 7.52 -77.45 2.48
N LYS A 209 6.54 -76.62 2.81
CA LYS A 209 5.27 -76.58 2.06
C LYS A 209 5.47 -75.71 0.84
N PRO A 210 4.99 -76.08 -0.37
CA PRO A 210 5.13 -75.28 -1.57
C PRO A 210 4.44 -73.95 -1.30
N ARG A 211 5.21 -72.81 -1.39
CA ARG A 211 4.65 -71.50 -1.29
C ARG A 211 3.59 -71.30 -2.38
N LYS A 212 2.29 -71.38 -1.99
CA LYS A 212 1.23 -70.86 -2.87
C LYS A 212 1.66 -69.43 -3.30
N LYS A 213 1.85 -69.20 -4.61
CA LYS A 213 2.04 -67.88 -5.17
C LYS A 213 0.85 -67.01 -4.70
N LYS A 214 1.06 -66.11 -3.75
CA LYS A 214 0.04 -65.12 -3.40
C LYS A 214 -0.38 -64.44 -4.69
N SER A 215 -1.66 -64.37 -4.93
CA SER A 215 -2.16 -63.60 -6.06
C SER A 215 -1.77 -62.14 -5.81
N LYS A 216 -1.40 -61.40 -6.83
CA LYS A 216 -1.11 -59.96 -6.75
C LYS A 216 -2.24 -59.14 -6.07
N LYS A 217 -3.42 -59.75 -5.95
CA LYS A 217 -4.62 -59.16 -5.31
C LYS A 217 -4.49 -58.96 -3.80
N ASP A 218 -3.57 -59.68 -3.13
CA ASP A 218 -3.44 -59.68 -1.68
C ASP A 218 -2.20 -58.89 -1.20
N GLU A 219 -1.44 -58.27 -2.11
CA GLU A 219 -0.34 -57.38 -1.77
C GLU A 219 -0.90 -55.99 -1.52
N ILE A 220 -0.96 -55.58 -0.27
CA ILE A 220 -1.29 -54.21 0.14
C ILE A 220 -0.11 -53.30 -0.24
N ALA A 221 -0.40 -52.15 -0.83
CA ALA A 221 0.60 -51.16 -1.19
C ALA A 221 1.52 -50.81 -0.01
N LYS A 222 2.82 -50.74 -0.25
CA LYS A 222 3.79 -50.30 0.75
C LYS A 222 3.87 -48.79 0.71
N PHE A 223 3.87 -48.16 1.87
CA PHE A 223 4.03 -46.72 1.98
C PHE A 223 5.42 -46.28 1.48
N PRO A 224 5.52 -45.38 0.51
CA PRO A 224 6.81 -44.96 -0.04
C PRO A 224 7.54 -44.04 0.93
N LYS A 225 8.60 -44.54 1.54
CA LYS A 225 9.38 -43.76 2.54
C LYS A 225 9.91 -42.42 2.04
N HIS A 226 10.04 -42.24 0.71
CA HIS A 226 10.56 -41.01 0.14
C HIS A 226 9.60 -39.82 0.26
N ILE A 227 8.30 -40.05 0.49
CA ILE A 227 7.33 -38.97 0.66
C ILE A 227 7.13 -38.55 2.13
N ARG A 228 7.74 -39.25 3.12
CA ARG A 228 7.54 -38.92 4.53
C ARG A 228 8.00 -37.50 4.87
N PHE A 229 9.12 -37.08 4.34
CA PHE A 229 9.61 -35.69 4.49
C PHE A 229 8.60 -34.65 3.98
N GLU A 230 8.07 -34.87 2.78
CA GLU A 230 7.07 -33.98 2.18
C GLU A 230 5.70 -34.05 2.88
N LEU A 231 5.33 -35.21 3.42
CA LEU A 231 4.11 -35.38 4.21
C LEU A 231 4.12 -34.48 5.44
N GLU A 232 5.20 -34.55 6.24
CA GLU A 232 5.31 -33.74 7.46
C GLU A 232 5.38 -32.23 7.14
N LYS A 233 6.07 -31.84 6.06
CA LYS A 233 6.06 -30.47 5.55
C LYS A 233 4.65 -30.01 5.15
N THR A 234 3.87 -30.86 4.51
CA THR A 234 2.51 -30.53 4.09
C THR A 234 1.56 -30.40 5.28
N LYS A 235 1.75 -31.21 6.34
CA LYS A 235 1.02 -31.06 7.61
C LYS A 235 1.37 -29.73 8.29
N ALA A 236 2.65 -29.38 8.30
CA ALA A 236 3.09 -28.10 8.85
C ALA A 236 2.50 -26.90 8.07
N ASP A 237 2.43 -27.00 6.75
CA ASP A 237 1.83 -25.95 5.93
C ASP A 237 0.34 -25.77 6.25
N LEU A 238 -0.39 -26.88 6.38
CA LEU A 238 -1.79 -26.87 6.81
C LEU A 238 -1.96 -26.25 8.20
N ALA A 239 -1.10 -26.63 9.17
CA ALA A 239 -1.14 -26.10 10.53
C ALA A 239 -0.88 -24.57 10.55
N LEU A 240 0.10 -24.08 9.78
CA LEU A 240 0.36 -22.65 9.66
C LEU A 240 -0.82 -21.87 9.08
N LEU A 241 -1.50 -22.42 8.07
CA LEU A 241 -2.70 -21.80 7.51
C LEU A 241 -3.88 -21.75 8.49
N LYS A 242 -3.90 -22.64 9.47
CA LYS A 242 -4.88 -22.63 10.56
C LYS A 242 -4.46 -21.78 11.76
N GLY A 243 -3.23 -21.26 11.79
CA GLY A 243 -2.67 -20.54 12.91
C GLY A 243 -2.14 -21.43 14.04
N GLU A 244 -2.02 -22.73 13.81
CA GLU A 244 -1.54 -23.76 14.76
C GLU A 244 0.01 -23.81 14.76
N THR A 245 0.66 -22.75 15.23
CA THR A 245 2.13 -22.58 15.09
C THR A 245 2.93 -23.67 15.80
N ILE A 246 2.47 -24.12 16.97
CA ILE A 246 3.16 -25.18 17.74
C ILE A 246 3.12 -26.52 17.01
N ASP A 247 1.97 -26.87 16.43
CA ASP A 247 1.85 -28.10 15.67
C ASP A 247 2.69 -28.06 14.38
N ALA A 248 2.74 -26.89 13.73
CA ALA A 248 3.62 -26.68 12.58
C ALA A 248 5.10 -26.91 12.93
N ILE A 249 5.55 -26.40 14.10
CA ILE A 249 6.91 -26.64 14.60
C ILE A 249 7.15 -28.15 14.77
N ASN A 250 6.23 -28.86 15.43
CA ASN A 250 6.36 -30.29 15.68
C ASN A 250 6.45 -31.09 14.36
N TYR A 251 5.61 -30.77 13.39
CA TYR A 251 5.65 -31.42 12.08
C TYR A 251 6.94 -31.14 11.32
N LEU A 252 7.46 -29.89 11.38
CA LEU A 252 8.72 -29.54 10.73
C LEU A 252 9.92 -30.24 11.41
N GLU A 253 9.94 -30.38 12.73
CA GLU A 253 10.95 -31.16 13.44
C GLU A 253 10.93 -32.64 12.99
N GLN A 254 9.72 -33.22 12.94
CA GLN A 254 9.53 -34.59 12.42
C GLN A 254 9.98 -34.70 10.97
N SER A 255 9.74 -33.69 10.13
CA SER A 255 10.20 -33.72 8.76
C SER A 255 11.72 -33.86 8.66
N ILE A 256 12.49 -33.12 9.51
CA ILE A 256 13.95 -33.22 9.53
C ILE A 256 14.42 -34.63 9.87
N GLU A 257 13.75 -35.32 10.81
CA GLU A 257 14.06 -36.69 11.17
C GLU A 257 13.84 -37.67 10.01
N GLN A 258 12.82 -37.44 9.19
CA GLN A 258 12.48 -38.23 8.01
C GLN A 258 13.27 -37.87 6.75
N ALA A 259 14.05 -36.77 6.79
CA ALA A 259 14.76 -36.24 5.66
C ALA A 259 15.92 -37.13 5.19
N ARG A 260 16.07 -37.23 3.88
CA ARG A 260 17.12 -37.97 3.20
C ARG A 260 18.22 -37.07 2.66
N MET A 261 19.23 -37.71 2.06
CA MET A 261 20.25 -36.98 1.33
C MET A 261 19.62 -36.40 0.04
N GLY A 262 19.74 -35.08 -0.13
CA GLY A 262 19.12 -34.34 -1.24
C GLY A 262 17.91 -33.49 -0.81
N ASP A 263 17.25 -33.79 0.31
CA ASP A 263 16.12 -33.00 0.82
C ASP A 263 16.60 -31.62 1.33
N ASP A 264 15.82 -30.58 1.09
CA ASP A 264 16.16 -29.20 1.49
C ASP A 264 15.93 -28.96 2.99
N LYS A 265 16.82 -29.52 3.80
CA LYS A 265 16.83 -29.29 5.26
C LYS A 265 17.14 -27.83 5.62
N GLY A 266 17.91 -27.13 4.79
CA GLY A 266 18.29 -25.76 5.04
C GLY A 266 17.08 -24.86 5.15
N ARG A 267 16.15 -24.97 4.22
CA ARG A 267 14.89 -24.22 4.24
C ARG A 267 14.03 -24.54 5.47
N VAL A 268 13.90 -25.82 5.78
CA VAL A 268 13.13 -26.25 6.97
C VAL A 268 13.74 -25.71 8.25
N HIS A 269 15.06 -25.78 8.40
CA HIS A 269 15.73 -25.18 9.55
C HIS A 269 15.57 -23.66 9.61
N PHE A 270 15.57 -22.96 8.47
CA PHE A 270 15.36 -21.51 8.45
C PHE A 270 13.95 -21.16 8.95
N ILE A 271 12.94 -21.85 8.45
CA ILE A 271 11.53 -21.66 8.85
C ILE A 271 11.33 -22.01 10.34
N LEU A 272 11.92 -23.10 10.84
CA LEU A 272 11.90 -23.43 12.27
C LEU A 272 12.55 -22.32 13.10
N GLY A 273 13.67 -21.74 12.61
CA GLY A 273 14.27 -20.57 13.25
C GLY A 273 13.30 -19.39 13.36
N GLN A 274 12.53 -19.09 12.31
CA GLN A 274 11.50 -18.06 12.31
C GLN A 274 10.35 -18.39 13.27
N LEU A 275 9.81 -19.60 13.20
CA LEU A 275 8.69 -20.03 14.05
C LEU A 275 9.06 -20.05 15.55
N TYR A 276 10.27 -20.54 15.89
CA TYR A 276 10.75 -20.48 17.27
C TYR A 276 10.96 -19.04 17.76
N GLN A 277 11.32 -18.13 16.87
CA GLN A 277 11.39 -16.71 17.20
C GLN A 277 9.99 -16.12 17.46
N GLU A 278 8.97 -16.49 16.65
CA GLU A 278 7.57 -16.08 16.85
C GLU A 278 7.02 -16.53 18.21
N VAL A 279 7.36 -17.74 18.66
CA VAL A 279 6.97 -18.24 19.99
C VAL A 279 7.97 -17.90 21.10
N SER A 280 8.86 -16.94 20.86
CA SER A 280 9.85 -16.42 21.83
C SER A 280 10.83 -17.46 22.37
N ASN A 281 11.03 -18.60 21.70
CA ASN A 281 12.04 -19.61 22.05
C ASN A 281 13.35 -19.32 21.32
N TYR A 282 14.08 -18.32 21.79
CA TYR A 282 15.27 -17.79 21.11
C TYR A 282 16.43 -18.78 21.08
N GLU A 283 16.56 -19.68 22.03
CA GLU A 283 17.63 -20.68 22.04
C GLU A 283 17.47 -21.71 20.94
N LYS A 284 16.26 -22.24 20.77
CA LYS A 284 15.97 -23.14 19.65
C LYS A 284 16.02 -22.40 18.31
N SER A 285 15.57 -21.16 18.23
CA SER A 285 15.71 -20.33 17.06
C SER A 285 17.16 -20.19 16.62
N LYS A 286 18.07 -19.79 17.51
CA LYS A 286 19.52 -19.71 17.26
C LYS A 286 20.13 -21.05 16.84
N PHE A 287 19.69 -22.15 17.45
CA PHE A 287 20.12 -23.49 17.06
C PHE A 287 19.78 -23.78 15.60
N HIS A 288 18.54 -23.53 15.18
CA HIS A 288 18.11 -23.82 13.82
C HIS A 288 18.80 -22.92 12.80
N TYR A 289 18.94 -21.61 13.04
CA TYR A 289 19.76 -20.74 12.17
C TYR A 289 21.21 -21.21 12.08
N SER A 290 21.79 -21.73 13.16
CA SER A 290 23.15 -22.27 13.12
C SER A 290 23.25 -23.52 12.24
N LYS A 291 22.20 -24.35 12.17
CA LYS A 291 22.13 -25.50 11.24
C LYS A 291 22.05 -25.05 9.77
N VAL A 292 21.32 -23.97 9.47
CA VAL A 292 21.34 -23.34 8.13
C VAL A 292 22.74 -22.91 7.74
N ILE A 293 23.44 -22.20 8.64
CA ILE A 293 24.81 -21.67 8.40
C ILE A 293 25.82 -22.77 8.19
N ALA A 294 25.73 -23.88 8.94
CA ALA A 294 26.60 -25.03 8.81
C ALA A 294 26.25 -25.94 7.62
N GLY A 295 25.06 -25.80 7.06
CA GLY A 295 24.56 -26.62 5.95
C GLY A 295 25.00 -26.14 4.57
N LYS A 296 24.39 -26.75 3.54
CA LYS A 296 24.61 -26.39 2.13
C LYS A 296 23.54 -25.44 1.60
N ALA A 297 23.00 -24.56 2.45
CA ALA A 297 22.01 -23.58 2.06
C ALA A 297 22.59 -22.56 1.06
N ARG A 298 21.73 -21.93 0.25
CA ARG A 298 22.12 -20.82 -0.64
C ARG A 298 22.76 -19.69 0.15
N TYR A 299 23.62 -18.93 -0.52
CA TYR A 299 24.35 -17.84 0.13
C TYR A 299 23.42 -16.85 0.85
N GLU A 300 22.37 -16.39 0.17
CA GLU A 300 21.43 -15.44 0.74
C GLU A 300 20.71 -16.00 1.98
N MET A 301 20.30 -17.27 1.95
CA MET A 301 19.69 -17.93 3.10
C MET A 301 20.65 -18.05 4.26
N SER A 302 21.89 -18.46 4.00
CA SER A 302 22.95 -18.54 5.02
C SER A 302 23.31 -17.17 5.60
N PHE A 303 23.34 -16.13 4.74
CA PHE A 303 23.56 -14.75 5.13
C PHE A 303 22.43 -14.25 6.06
N ASN A 304 21.17 -14.42 5.65
CA ASN A 304 20.01 -14.03 6.46
C ASN A 304 19.91 -14.83 7.76
N ALA A 305 20.28 -16.11 7.76
CA ALA A 305 20.35 -16.89 8.99
C ALA A 305 21.40 -16.32 9.98
N ARG A 306 22.52 -15.81 9.50
CA ARG A 306 23.52 -15.12 10.35
C ARG A 306 22.95 -13.83 10.94
N LEU A 307 22.27 -13.02 10.12
CA LEU A 307 21.61 -11.80 10.60
C LEU A 307 20.54 -12.11 11.64
N LYS A 308 19.61 -13.02 11.32
CA LYS A 308 18.53 -13.42 12.24
C LYS A 308 19.08 -13.97 13.56
N ARG A 309 20.15 -14.78 13.49
CA ARG A 309 20.82 -15.27 14.69
C ARG A 309 21.49 -14.14 15.49
N ALA A 310 22.06 -13.15 14.79
CA ALA A 310 22.66 -12.00 15.43
C ALA A 310 21.63 -11.12 16.15
N PHE A 311 20.45 -10.90 15.59
CA PHE A 311 19.34 -10.18 16.25
C PHE A 311 18.94 -10.78 17.61
N LEU A 312 19.12 -12.09 17.76
CA LEU A 312 18.80 -12.81 18.99
C LEU A 312 20.00 -12.93 19.95
N GLY A 313 21.14 -12.43 19.53
CA GLY A 313 22.42 -12.55 20.26
C GLY A 313 22.86 -11.22 20.85
N ASN A 314 23.85 -11.31 21.71
CA ASN A 314 24.58 -10.19 22.29
C ASN A 314 26.07 -10.57 22.45
N GLY A 315 26.85 -9.59 22.82
CA GLY A 315 28.22 -9.78 23.19
C GLY A 315 29.25 -9.74 22.03
N GLU A 316 30.50 -9.62 22.43
CA GLU A 316 31.65 -9.40 21.55
C GLU A 316 31.80 -10.42 20.38
N LYS A 317 31.37 -11.66 20.59
CA LYS A 317 31.42 -12.68 19.52
C LYS A 317 30.52 -12.34 18.34
N VAL A 318 29.29 -11.89 18.64
CA VAL A 318 28.30 -11.49 17.60
C VAL A 318 28.79 -10.23 16.89
N LYS A 319 29.26 -9.23 17.63
CA LYS A 319 29.85 -8.00 17.06
C LYS A 319 31.01 -8.30 16.14
N LYS A 320 31.92 -9.20 16.54
CA LYS A 320 33.05 -9.64 15.69
C LYS A 320 32.61 -10.36 14.43
N GLU A 321 31.56 -11.19 14.51
CA GLU A 321 31.00 -11.87 13.34
C GLU A 321 30.40 -10.85 12.37
N LEU A 322 29.57 -9.91 12.83
CA LEU A 322 28.98 -8.86 12.00
C LEU A 322 30.05 -7.94 11.37
N ASN A 323 31.08 -7.56 12.15
CA ASN A 323 32.20 -6.79 11.61
C ASN A 323 33.01 -7.56 10.54
N LYS A 324 33.12 -8.88 10.67
CA LYS A 324 33.73 -9.72 9.64
C LYS A 324 32.84 -9.75 8.38
N MET A 325 31.53 -9.87 8.54
CA MET A 325 30.58 -9.81 7.43
C MET A 325 30.62 -8.45 6.73
N LEU A 326 30.75 -7.35 7.46
CA LEU A 326 30.83 -6.00 6.91
C LEU A 326 32.08 -5.78 6.05
N LYS A 327 33.19 -6.44 6.40
CA LYS A 327 34.47 -6.39 5.67
C LYS A 327 34.51 -7.31 4.46
N ASP A 328 33.63 -8.30 4.35
CA ASP A 328 33.59 -9.24 3.24
C ASP A 328 32.99 -8.52 2.01
N ALA A 329 33.76 -8.45 0.94
CA ALA A 329 33.33 -7.80 -0.31
C ALA A 329 32.07 -8.41 -0.92
N LYS A 330 31.76 -9.69 -0.65
CA LYS A 330 30.53 -10.36 -1.09
C LYS A 330 29.27 -9.75 -0.47
N ASN A 331 29.40 -9.05 0.64
CA ASN A 331 28.30 -8.41 1.37
C ASN A 331 28.18 -6.91 1.06
N ALA A 332 28.86 -6.40 0.04
CA ALA A 332 28.83 -4.98 -0.28
C ALA A 332 27.41 -4.43 -0.50
N GLU A 333 26.54 -5.24 -1.11
CA GLU A 333 25.12 -4.89 -1.35
C GLU A 333 24.22 -5.07 -0.12
N TYR A 334 24.68 -5.73 0.92
CA TYR A 334 23.91 -6.06 2.13
C TYR A 334 24.39 -5.30 3.37
N LYS A 335 25.22 -4.27 3.20
CA LYS A 335 25.74 -3.47 4.33
C LYS A 335 24.62 -2.82 5.16
N ASP A 336 23.56 -2.40 4.50
CA ASP A 336 22.35 -1.85 5.12
C ASP A 336 21.75 -2.82 6.16
N GLN A 337 21.61 -4.08 5.80
CA GLN A 337 21.07 -5.13 6.67
C GLN A 337 22.05 -5.49 7.80
N ILE A 338 23.35 -5.48 7.53
CA ILE A 338 24.37 -5.77 8.55
C ILE A 338 24.40 -4.65 9.59
N TYR A 339 24.37 -3.39 9.17
CA TYR A 339 24.29 -2.26 10.11
C TYR A 339 23.00 -2.27 10.93
N TYR A 340 21.89 -2.64 10.34
CA TYR A 340 20.64 -2.82 11.11
C TYR A 340 20.78 -3.92 12.16
N ALA A 341 21.41 -5.05 11.80
CA ALA A 341 21.70 -6.11 12.76
C ALA A 341 22.65 -5.65 13.89
N MET A 342 23.65 -4.82 13.57
CA MET A 342 24.52 -4.22 14.58
C MET A 342 23.74 -3.33 15.53
N ALA A 343 22.82 -2.52 15.00
CA ALA A 343 21.96 -1.69 15.84
C ALA A 343 21.11 -2.52 16.83
N GLU A 344 20.51 -3.63 16.36
CA GLU A 344 19.71 -4.50 17.24
C GLU A 344 20.59 -5.19 18.32
N VAL A 345 21.83 -5.53 18.00
CA VAL A 345 22.79 -6.05 19.01
C VAL A 345 23.11 -5.00 20.06
N GLU A 346 23.32 -3.74 19.67
CA GLU A 346 23.57 -2.65 20.63
C GLU A 346 22.33 -2.36 21.48
N PHE A 347 21.12 -2.46 20.92
CA PHE A 347 19.87 -2.36 21.73
C PHE A 347 19.77 -3.47 22.76
N ASN A 348 20.16 -4.71 22.40
CA ASN A 348 20.19 -5.82 23.37
C ASN A 348 21.24 -5.62 24.47
N GLU A 349 22.24 -4.79 24.24
CA GLU A 349 23.26 -4.39 25.23
C GLU A 349 22.95 -3.07 25.95
N ASN A 350 21.80 -2.45 25.65
CA ASN A 350 21.38 -1.13 26.15
C ASN A 350 22.33 0.02 25.74
N ASP A 351 23.13 -0.13 24.68
CA ASP A 351 23.88 0.97 24.08
C ASP A 351 23.08 1.63 22.96
N GLU A 352 22.16 2.47 23.40
CA GLU A 352 21.27 3.17 22.47
C GLU A 352 22.00 4.15 21.54
N ARG A 353 23.10 4.74 22.00
CA ARG A 353 23.84 5.72 21.21
C ARG A 353 24.50 5.07 20.00
N GLU A 354 25.19 3.96 20.20
CA GLU A 354 25.76 3.18 19.11
C GLU A 354 24.68 2.57 18.23
N ALA A 355 23.55 2.12 18.81
CA ALA A 355 22.43 1.62 18.05
C ALA A 355 21.86 2.67 17.08
N ILE A 356 21.64 3.90 17.52
CA ILE A 356 21.20 5.02 16.68
C ILE A 356 22.21 5.28 15.55
N TYR A 357 23.50 5.29 15.87
CA TYR A 357 24.55 5.43 14.85
C TYR A 357 24.44 4.36 13.78
N PHE A 358 24.29 3.09 14.17
CA PHE A 358 24.16 2.00 13.20
C PHE A 358 22.86 2.04 12.41
N LEU A 359 21.73 2.51 12.98
CA LEU A 359 20.50 2.76 12.23
C LEU A 359 20.70 3.82 11.14
N HIS A 360 21.42 4.90 11.44
CA HIS A 360 21.78 5.89 10.43
C HIS A 360 22.67 5.30 9.33
N GLN A 361 23.61 4.44 9.68
CA GLN A 361 24.41 3.73 8.69
C GLN A 361 23.55 2.78 7.84
N SER A 362 22.62 2.07 8.45
CA SER A 362 21.66 1.22 7.73
C SER A 362 20.86 2.03 6.71
N ALA A 363 20.22 3.12 7.11
CA ALA A 363 19.48 4.00 6.22
C ALA A 363 20.36 4.61 5.11
N PHE A 364 21.62 4.90 5.43
CA PHE A 364 22.60 5.45 4.50
C PHE A 364 22.98 4.45 3.39
N TYR A 365 23.26 3.19 3.75
CA TYR A 365 23.66 2.15 2.80
C TYR A 365 22.48 1.53 2.05
N SER A 366 21.23 1.74 2.48
CA SER A 366 20.02 1.29 1.78
C SER A 366 19.73 2.15 0.55
N THR A 367 20.43 1.91 -0.55
CA THR A 367 20.25 2.67 -1.80
C THR A 367 19.11 2.12 -2.65
N THR A 368 19.02 0.82 -2.81
CA THR A 368 18.00 0.11 -3.60
C THR A 368 16.99 -0.63 -2.73
N ASN A 369 17.36 -0.97 -1.51
CA ASN A 369 16.52 -1.68 -0.55
C ASN A 369 15.63 -0.71 0.24
N THR A 370 14.56 -0.21 -0.40
CA THR A 370 13.63 0.76 0.20
C THR A 370 12.99 0.24 1.47
N ARG A 371 12.74 -1.08 1.56
CA ARG A 371 12.17 -1.71 2.74
C ARG A 371 13.11 -1.62 3.95
N GLN A 372 14.40 -1.94 3.78
CA GLN A 372 15.39 -1.83 4.86
C GLN A 372 15.56 -0.37 5.30
N LYS A 373 15.53 0.56 4.33
CA LYS A 373 15.57 2.00 4.61
C LYS A 373 14.37 2.45 5.45
N GLY A 374 13.18 1.98 5.08
CA GLY A 374 11.95 2.22 5.85
C GLY A 374 12.07 1.69 7.28
N MET A 375 12.55 0.46 7.46
CA MET A 375 12.74 -0.14 8.80
C MET A 375 13.71 0.67 9.67
N ALA A 376 14.81 1.17 9.10
CA ALA A 376 15.77 1.97 9.85
C ALA A 376 15.16 3.32 10.27
N TYR A 377 14.41 3.98 9.39
CA TYR A 377 13.71 5.23 9.71
C TYR A 377 12.56 5.02 10.70
N GLU A 378 11.76 3.96 10.54
CA GLU A 378 10.69 3.61 11.50
C GLU A 378 11.28 3.42 12.91
N ARG A 379 12.38 2.66 13.02
CA ARG A 379 13.03 2.41 14.31
C ARG A 379 13.56 3.70 14.97
N LEU A 380 14.18 4.59 14.17
CA LEU A 380 14.62 5.92 14.63
C LEU A 380 13.44 6.81 15.04
N ALA A 381 12.34 6.74 14.30
CA ALA A 381 11.12 7.47 14.57
C ALA A 381 10.47 7.01 15.89
N ASP A 382 10.31 5.68 16.06
CA ASP A 382 9.74 5.11 17.28
C ASP A 382 10.58 5.43 18.53
N LEU A 383 11.90 5.37 18.44
CA LEU A 383 12.81 5.75 19.53
C LEU A 383 12.65 7.24 19.90
N SER A 384 12.59 8.11 18.89
CA SER A 384 12.39 9.54 19.12
C SER A 384 11.02 9.82 19.72
N PHE A 385 9.99 9.12 19.24
CA PHE A 385 8.62 9.23 19.75
C PHE A 385 8.51 8.78 21.22
N LEU A 386 9.08 7.63 21.55
CA LEU A 386 9.12 7.12 22.93
C LEU A 386 9.82 8.08 23.90
N LYS A 387 10.81 8.82 23.42
CA LYS A 387 11.50 9.87 24.19
C LYS A 387 10.77 11.20 24.20
N ARG A 388 9.57 11.29 23.63
CA ARG A 388 8.80 12.53 23.47
C ARG A 388 9.52 13.61 22.64
N ASN A 389 10.51 13.21 21.84
CA ASN A 389 11.20 14.08 20.90
C ASN A 389 10.43 14.10 19.57
N TYR A 390 9.31 14.79 19.54
CA TYR A 390 8.34 14.72 18.45
C TYR A 390 8.83 15.33 17.14
N VAL A 391 9.68 16.35 17.19
CA VAL A 391 10.25 16.97 15.98
C VAL A 391 11.17 16.00 15.23
N PRO A 392 12.17 15.36 15.85
CA PRO A 392 12.93 14.30 15.19
C PRO A 392 12.06 13.10 14.79
N ALA A 393 11.10 12.69 15.63
CA ALA A 393 10.18 11.58 15.34
C ALA A 393 9.42 11.84 14.03
N GLN A 394 8.86 13.03 13.85
CA GLN A 394 8.17 13.41 12.64
C GLN A 394 9.07 13.31 11.41
N LYS A 395 10.28 13.88 11.47
CA LYS A 395 11.23 13.85 10.35
C LYS A 395 11.60 12.43 9.92
N TYR A 396 11.71 11.50 10.87
CA TYR A 396 11.98 10.10 10.56
C TYR A 396 10.74 9.36 10.07
N TYR A 397 9.53 9.60 10.65
CA TYR A 397 8.29 9.03 10.11
C TYR A 397 7.99 9.53 8.69
N ASP A 398 8.23 10.81 8.42
CA ASP A 398 8.09 11.37 7.09
C ASP A 398 9.06 10.73 6.09
N SER A 399 10.34 10.64 6.47
CA SER A 399 11.37 9.94 5.67
C SER A 399 11.02 8.45 5.44
N CYS A 400 10.42 7.80 6.44
CA CYS A 400 9.92 6.43 6.31
C CYS A 400 8.75 6.38 5.33
N ALA A 401 7.74 7.24 5.49
CA ALA A 401 6.54 7.29 4.66
C ALA A 401 6.83 7.52 3.17
N GLN A 402 7.89 8.28 2.86
CA GLN A 402 8.32 8.53 1.48
C GLN A 402 8.96 7.31 0.79
N VAL A 403 9.56 6.40 1.55
CA VAL A 403 10.30 5.27 0.96
C VAL A 403 9.54 3.95 1.00
N ILE A 404 8.52 3.81 1.86
CA ILE A 404 7.75 2.57 2.00
C ILE A 404 6.63 2.46 0.97
N THR A 405 6.34 1.22 0.55
CA THR A 405 5.19 0.90 -0.30
C THR A 405 3.96 0.55 0.54
N ASP A 406 2.79 0.44 -0.10
CA ASP A 406 1.54 0.02 0.59
C ASP A 406 1.62 -1.42 1.15
N ALA A 407 2.50 -2.24 0.60
CA ALA A 407 2.77 -3.60 1.11
C ALA A 407 3.66 -3.63 2.37
N TYR A 408 4.18 -2.48 2.81
CA TYR A 408 4.97 -2.41 4.04
C TYR A 408 4.07 -2.61 5.27
N PRO A 409 4.50 -3.39 6.28
CA PRO A 409 3.70 -3.56 7.51
C PRO A 409 3.37 -2.21 8.15
N ASN A 410 2.11 -2.01 8.52
CA ASN A 410 1.63 -0.78 9.17
C ASN A 410 1.86 0.52 8.37
N ALA A 411 2.00 0.46 7.05
CA ALA A 411 2.27 1.63 6.20
C ALA A 411 1.28 2.79 6.44
N GLU A 412 -0.01 2.48 6.57
CA GLU A 412 -1.04 3.48 6.87
C GLU A 412 -0.84 4.13 8.24
N THR A 413 -0.53 3.34 9.26
CA THR A 413 -0.25 3.85 10.62
C THR A 413 0.95 4.79 10.64
N ILE A 414 2.02 4.44 9.92
CA ILE A 414 3.23 5.26 9.80
C ILE A 414 2.92 6.58 9.12
N ARG A 415 2.18 6.56 8.01
CA ARG A 415 1.76 7.78 7.29
C ARG A 415 0.86 8.66 8.15
N ASN A 416 -0.06 8.07 8.90
CA ASN A 416 -0.92 8.81 9.84
C ASN A 416 -0.10 9.46 10.96
N LYS A 417 0.87 8.75 11.54
CA LYS A 417 1.80 9.32 12.53
C LYS A 417 2.62 10.46 11.93
N ALA A 418 3.16 10.31 10.72
CA ALA A 418 3.90 11.36 10.03
C ALA A 418 3.05 12.62 9.82
N ASN A 419 1.80 12.46 9.35
CA ASN A 419 0.88 13.56 9.09
C ASN A 419 0.42 14.26 10.38
N ASN A 420 0.07 13.51 11.41
CA ASN A 420 -0.36 14.07 12.69
C ASN A 420 0.76 14.84 13.37
N LEU A 421 1.97 14.27 13.39
CA LEU A 421 3.13 14.97 13.95
C LEU A 421 3.58 16.16 13.12
N ALA A 422 3.32 16.18 11.80
CA ALA A 422 3.65 17.32 10.95
C ALA A 422 2.87 18.58 11.34
N ALA A 423 1.62 18.44 11.79
CA ALA A 423 0.84 19.56 12.31
C ALA A 423 1.45 20.11 13.62
N LEU A 424 1.84 19.21 14.52
CA LEU A 424 2.52 19.59 15.77
C LEU A 424 3.84 20.33 15.49
N VAL A 425 4.67 19.75 14.61
CA VAL A 425 5.99 20.33 14.30
C VAL A 425 5.84 21.71 13.70
N ARG A 426 4.88 21.89 12.76
CA ARG A 426 4.57 23.22 12.22
C ARG A 426 4.16 24.21 13.30
N ALA A 427 3.27 23.81 14.22
CA ALA A 427 2.82 24.68 15.31
C ALA A 427 3.99 25.08 16.22
N VAL A 428 4.81 24.10 16.65
CA VAL A 428 5.98 24.34 17.52
C VAL A 428 7.06 25.15 16.80
N GLU A 429 7.38 24.83 15.54
CA GLU A 429 8.37 25.59 14.75
C GLU A 429 7.90 27.03 14.48
N THR A 430 6.59 27.22 14.25
CA THR A 430 6.01 28.57 14.09
C THR A 430 6.16 29.40 15.37
N SER A 431 5.72 28.86 16.51
CA SER A 431 5.84 29.56 17.79
C SER A 431 7.29 29.87 18.15
N GLN A 432 8.21 28.91 18.00
CA GLN A 432 9.65 29.12 18.25
C GLN A 432 10.29 30.13 17.32
N LYS A 433 9.90 30.13 16.04
CA LYS A 433 10.38 31.09 15.05
C LYS A 433 9.92 32.50 15.37
N GLU A 434 8.61 32.68 15.61
CA GLU A 434 8.06 33.99 15.91
C GLU A 434 8.62 34.55 17.23
N ASP A 435 8.73 33.69 18.28
CA ASP A 435 9.36 34.09 19.55
C ASP A 435 10.82 34.55 19.36
N SER A 436 11.58 33.80 18.53
CA SER A 436 12.95 34.19 18.19
C SER A 436 13.03 35.50 17.40
N LEU A 437 12.11 35.73 16.46
CA LEU A 437 12.05 36.96 15.67
C LEU A 437 11.69 38.17 16.54
N GLN A 438 10.74 38.00 17.47
CA GLN A 438 10.39 39.05 18.44
C GLN A 438 11.56 39.39 19.37
N ARG A 439 12.28 38.35 19.83
CA ARG A 439 13.50 38.54 20.64
C ARG A 439 14.59 39.29 19.86
N ILE A 440 14.75 38.98 18.56
CA ILE A 440 15.67 39.73 17.69
C ILE A 440 15.18 41.17 17.49
N ALA A 441 13.87 41.41 17.35
CA ALA A 441 13.28 42.72 17.20
C ALA A 441 13.52 43.62 18.44
N SER A 442 13.51 43.03 19.64
CA SER A 442 13.76 43.76 20.89
C SER A 442 15.22 44.16 21.13
N MET A 443 16.18 43.68 20.33
CA MET A 443 17.59 44.04 20.43
C MET A 443 17.81 45.43 19.83
N ASP A 444 18.86 46.14 20.33
CA ASP A 444 19.33 47.35 19.66
C ASP A 444 19.89 47.03 18.26
N GLU A 445 19.92 48.00 17.37
CA GLU A 445 20.28 47.81 15.97
C GLU A 445 21.67 47.18 15.77
N LYS A 446 22.67 47.59 16.57
CA LYS A 446 24.04 47.08 16.45
C LYS A 446 24.13 45.61 16.88
N SER A 447 23.50 45.27 17.99
CA SER A 447 23.44 43.89 18.51
C SER A 447 22.65 42.96 17.56
N ARG A 448 21.55 43.46 16.99
CA ARG A 448 20.74 42.75 16.00
C ARG A 448 21.53 42.38 14.75
N VAL A 449 22.22 43.39 14.16
CA VAL A 449 23.07 43.19 12.97
C VAL A 449 24.20 42.19 13.25
N LYS A 450 24.85 42.32 14.44
CA LYS A 450 25.90 41.39 14.84
C LYS A 450 25.36 39.95 14.97
N PHE A 451 24.24 39.81 15.66
CA PHE A 451 23.60 38.46 15.84
C PHE A 451 23.24 37.84 14.50
N LEU A 452 22.61 38.56 13.57
CA LEU A 452 22.27 38.04 12.25
C LEU A 452 23.50 37.66 11.42
N LYS A 453 24.63 38.39 11.54
CA LYS A 453 25.89 38.00 10.90
C LYS A 453 26.44 36.69 11.47
N ASP A 454 26.35 36.48 12.77
CA ASP A 454 26.80 35.25 13.42
C ASP A 454 25.91 34.04 13.00
N VAL A 455 24.59 34.26 12.92
CA VAL A 455 23.65 33.25 12.39
C VAL A 455 23.95 32.88 10.93
N ILE A 456 24.18 33.86 10.07
CA ILE A 456 24.58 33.62 8.67
C ILE A 456 25.87 32.80 8.59
N LYS A 457 26.86 33.13 9.43
CA LYS A 457 28.12 32.37 9.48
C LYS A 457 27.89 30.92 9.89
N GLN A 458 27.09 30.67 10.93
CA GLN A 458 26.72 29.33 11.35
C GLN A 458 26.02 28.55 10.25
N ILE A 459 25.01 29.13 9.58
CA ILE A 459 24.28 28.46 8.47
C ILE A 459 25.25 28.07 7.36
N LYS A 460 26.18 28.98 6.97
CA LYS A 460 27.17 28.69 5.92
C LYS A 460 28.16 27.59 6.33
N GLU A 461 28.58 27.55 7.59
CA GLU A 461 29.44 26.49 8.12
C GLU A 461 28.71 25.15 8.16
N GLU A 462 27.44 25.10 8.57
CA GLU A 462 26.62 23.90 8.56
C GLU A 462 26.34 23.38 7.16
N GLU A 463 26.04 24.26 6.20
CA GLU A 463 25.87 23.89 4.79
C GLU A 463 27.15 23.35 4.17
N ALA A 464 28.29 23.97 4.43
CA ALA A 464 29.59 23.47 3.98
C ALA A 464 29.90 22.08 4.56
N ALA A 465 29.61 21.87 5.85
CA ALA A 465 29.75 20.58 6.52
C ALA A 465 28.77 19.53 5.94
N ARG A 466 27.53 19.92 5.60
CA ARG A 466 26.54 19.06 4.96
C ARG A 466 26.99 18.67 3.56
N LYS A 467 27.39 19.62 2.72
CA LYS A 467 27.91 19.38 1.35
C LYS A 467 29.15 18.46 1.39
N LYS A 468 30.05 18.65 2.36
CA LYS A 468 31.22 17.78 2.54
C LYS A 468 30.82 16.34 2.88
N ARG A 469 29.90 16.15 3.85
CA ARG A 469 29.38 14.82 4.22
C ARG A 469 28.68 14.14 3.06
N GLU A 470 27.93 14.89 2.25
CA GLU A 470 27.23 14.36 1.09
C GLU A 470 28.20 13.95 -0.05
N ALA A 471 29.26 14.73 -0.27
CA ALA A 471 30.31 14.36 -1.22
C ALA A 471 31.10 13.12 -0.77
N GLU A 472 31.41 13.00 0.51
CA GLU A 472 32.02 11.79 1.09
C GLU A 472 31.09 10.58 0.94
N ARG A 473 29.80 10.77 1.18
CA ARG A 473 28.75 9.79 0.98
C ARG A 473 28.70 9.27 -0.46
N LEU A 474 28.65 10.17 -1.43
CA LEU A 474 28.62 9.79 -2.85
C LEU A 474 29.87 9.03 -3.28
N ARG A 475 31.04 9.44 -2.80
CA ARG A 475 32.31 8.73 -3.05
C ARG A 475 32.30 7.31 -2.48
N GLU A 476 31.76 7.13 -1.29
CA GLU A 476 31.69 5.82 -0.64
C GLU A 476 30.66 4.91 -1.33
N LEU A 477 29.52 5.45 -1.75
CA LEU A 477 28.52 4.73 -2.55
C LEU A 477 29.10 4.29 -3.90
N GLN A 478 29.80 5.15 -4.62
CA GLN A 478 30.49 4.80 -5.86
C GLN A 478 31.54 3.71 -5.67
N LYS A 479 32.33 3.79 -4.58
CA LYS A 479 33.29 2.75 -4.22
C LYS A 479 32.62 1.40 -3.95
N ASN A 480 31.47 1.40 -3.26
CA ASN A 480 30.72 0.19 -2.97
C ASN A 480 30.08 -0.41 -4.23
N GLN A 481 29.53 0.42 -5.14
CA GLN A 481 29.03 -0.04 -6.45
C GLN A 481 30.15 -0.69 -7.28
N LEU A 482 31.34 -0.12 -7.30
CA LEU A 482 32.51 -0.71 -7.98
C LEU A 482 32.94 -2.04 -7.35
N LEU A 483 32.87 -2.17 -6.03
CA LEU A 483 33.15 -3.42 -5.32
C LEU A 483 32.08 -4.48 -5.58
N ALA A 484 30.80 -4.11 -5.56
CA ALA A 484 29.69 -5.00 -5.83
C ALA A 484 29.70 -5.53 -7.27
N SER A 485 30.03 -4.68 -8.24
CA SER A 485 30.17 -5.09 -9.65
C SER A 485 31.33 -6.07 -9.88
N ASN A 486 32.34 -6.08 -9.02
CA ASN A 486 33.48 -7.00 -9.10
C ASN A 486 33.25 -8.35 -8.40
N THR A 487 32.24 -8.49 -7.52
CA THR A 487 32.00 -9.69 -6.72
C THR A 487 30.77 -10.51 -7.12
N GLY A 488 29.94 -9.99 -8.03
CA GLY A 488 28.76 -10.69 -8.54
C GLY A 488 29.13 -11.99 -9.26
N ASN A 489 28.37 -13.04 -8.98
CA ASN A 489 28.52 -14.40 -9.54
C ASN A 489 28.15 -14.47 -11.05
N GLY A 490 28.10 -13.33 -11.73
CA GLY A 490 27.98 -13.22 -13.17
C GLY A 490 29.34 -13.32 -13.85
N SER A 491 29.41 -13.91 -15.04
CA SER A 491 30.59 -13.90 -15.89
C SER A 491 31.20 -12.51 -15.90
N LYS A 492 32.56 -12.42 -15.74
CA LYS A 492 33.30 -11.15 -15.92
C LYS A 492 33.17 -10.56 -17.34
N TRP A 493 32.52 -11.31 -18.22
CA TRP A 493 32.26 -10.94 -19.60
C TRP A 493 30.90 -10.20 -19.67
N TYR A 494 30.92 -8.92 -20.00
CA TYR A 494 29.78 -8.02 -20.08
C TYR A 494 28.54 -8.64 -20.78
N TRP A 495 28.74 -9.32 -21.93
CA TRP A 495 27.69 -9.92 -22.73
C TRP A 495 26.97 -11.12 -22.07
N ASN A 496 27.61 -11.74 -21.07
CA ASN A 496 27.08 -12.88 -20.33
C ASN A 496 26.66 -12.50 -18.90
N ASN A 497 26.60 -11.19 -18.63
CA ASN A 497 26.16 -10.63 -17.35
C ASN A 497 24.92 -9.77 -17.58
N ASP A 498 23.74 -10.35 -17.42
CA ASP A 498 22.46 -9.68 -17.68
C ASP A 498 22.27 -8.43 -16.79
N LYS A 499 22.76 -8.44 -15.56
CA LYS A 499 22.69 -7.29 -14.65
C LYS A 499 23.52 -6.11 -15.20
N SER A 500 24.77 -6.34 -15.57
CA SER A 500 25.64 -5.30 -16.13
C SER A 500 25.11 -4.78 -17.48
N ARG A 501 24.44 -5.63 -18.26
CA ARG A 501 23.81 -5.23 -19.52
C ARG A 501 22.60 -4.34 -19.29
N THR A 502 21.75 -4.67 -18.33
CA THR A 502 20.56 -3.89 -17.99
C THR A 502 20.94 -2.54 -17.40
N GLU A 503 21.85 -2.52 -16.42
CA GLU A 503 22.37 -1.29 -15.81
C GLU A 503 23.08 -0.41 -16.85
N GLY A 504 23.93 -1.02 -17.70
CA GLY A 504 24.60 -0.30 -18.78
C GLY A 504 23.64 0.28 -19.82
N LEU A 505 22.50 -0.39 -20.10
CA LEU A 505 21.46 0.11 -20.99
C LEU A 505 20.69 1.29 -20.36
N GLU A 506 20.40 1.21 -19.08
CA GLU A 506 19.74 2.29 -18.34
C GLU A 506 20.65 3.52 -18.21
N ASP A 507 21.94 3.33 -17.91
CA ASP A 507 22.93 4.39 -17.88
C ASP A 507 23.14 5.01 -19.27
N PHE A 508 23.12 4.19 -20.31
CA PHE A 508 23.19 4.69 -21.68
C PHE A 508 21.97 5.55 -22.03
N LYS A 509 20.77 5.07 -21.71
CA LYS A 509 19.54 5.83 -21.95
C LYS A 509 19.49 7.14 -21.16
N ARG A 510 19.99 7.12 -19.93
CA ARG A 510 20.06 8.32 -19.08
C ARG A 510 21.04 9.38 -19.62
N LEU A 511 22.20 8.95 -20.09
CA LEU A 511 23.27 9.86 -20.57
C LEU A 511 23.07 10.28 -22.03
N TRP A 512 22.50 9.44 -22.86
CA TRP A 512 22.46 9.60 -24.31
C TRP A 512 21.04 9.58 -24.90
N GLY A 513 20.00 9.36 -24.10
CA GLY A 513 18.62 9.25 -24.55
C GLY A 513 18.35 7.95 -25.34
N GLN A 514 17.26 7.93 -26.08
CA GLN A 514 16.88 6.80 -26.95
C GLN A 514 17.53 6.93 -28.32
N ARG A 515 18.85 6.84 -28.35
CA ARG A 515 19.60 6.89 -29.63
C ARG A 515 19.62 5.51 -30.29
N GLU A 516 19.33 5.46 -31.54
CA GLU A 516 19.43 4.25 -32.35
C GLU A 516 20.89 3.82 -32.57
N ASN A 517 21.13 2.54 -32.84
CA ASN A 517 22.43 2.00 -33.14
C ASN A 517 22.79 2.33 -34.60
N GLU A 518 23.35 3.52 -34.81
CA GLU A 518 23.81 4.04 -36.10
C GLU A 518 25.23 4.55 -36.01
N ASP A 519 25.88 4.69 -37.16
CA ASP A 519 27.24 5.24 -37.21
C ASP A 519 27.29 6.68 -36.69
N ASP A 520 28.36 7.00 -35.95
CA ASP A 520 28.62 8.32 -35.39
C ASP A 520 27.61 8.78 -34.29
N TRP A 521 26.88 7.89 -33.68
CA TRP A 521 25.88 8.20 -32.62
C TRP A 521 26.43 9.04 -31.45
N ARG A 522 27.75 9.06 -31.23
CA ARG A 522 28.43 9.85 -30.18
C ARG A 522 28.67 11.30 -30.54
N ARG A 523 28.49 11.71 -31.79
CA ARG A 523 28.80 13.08 -32.19
C ARG A 523 27.78 14.06 -31.66
N SER A 524 28.25 15.13 -31.01
CA SER A 524 27.45 16.18 -30.38
C SER A 524 26.57 16.97 -31.36
N GLY A 525 26.80 16.86 -32.66
CA GLY A 525 26.03 17.54 -33.72
C GLY A 525 24.76 16.80 -34.17
N LYS A 526 24.53 15.55 -33.74
CA LYS A 526 23.27 14.86 -33.99
C LYS A 526 22.24 15.29 -32.98
N ILE A 527 21.28 16.08 -33.41
CA ILE A 527 20.13 16.48 -32.59
C ILE A 527 19.28 15.22 -32.37
N PRO A 528 18.97 14.81 -31.11
CA PRO A 528 17.99 13.76 -30.88
C PRO A 528 16.64 14.26 -31.40
N ASP A 529 15.95 13.43 -32.16
CA ASP A 529 14.55 13.68 -32.49
C ASP A 529 13.76 13.86 -31.20
N ALA A 530 13.24 15.04 -31.02
CA ALA A 530 12.53 15.45 -29.79
C ALA A 530 11.17 14.77 -29.78
N THR A 531 11.14 13.54 -29.30
CA THR A 531 9.93 12.93 -28.77
C THR A 531 9.93 13.18 -27.27
N PHE A 532 9.11 14.18 -26.90
CA PHE A 532 8.60 14.49 -25.59
C PHE A 532 8.86 13.43 -24.50
N THR A 533 9.92 13.60 -23.74
CA THR A 533 9.97 13.20 -22.35
C THR A 533 9.69 14.44 -21.51
N SER A 534 8.73 14.31 -20.65
CA SER A 534 8.10 15.34 -19.83
C SER A 534 9.01 16.48 -19.41
N ILE A 535 8.57 17.69 -19.69
CA ILE A 535 9.13 18.98 -19.28
C ILE A 535 9.25 19.12 -17.73
N GLU A 536 8.64 18.20 -16.99
CA GLU A 536 8.66 18.23 -15.51
C GLU A 536 9.99 17.80 -14.89
N ASP A 537 10.75 16.88 -15.51
CA ASP A 537 12.06 16.46 -14.97
C ASP A 537 13.21 17.40 -15.36
N ALA A 538 13.08 18.14 -16.45
CA ALA A 538 14.08 19.11 -16.87
C ALA A 538 13.96 20.44 -16.10
N THR A 539 12.74 20.83 -15.71
CA THR A 539 12.51 22.05 -14.93
C THR A 539 12.87 21.89 -13.45
N LEU A 540 12.79 20.67 -12.90
CA LEU A 540 13.25 20.39 -11.53
C LEU A 540 14.78 20.36 -11.41
N SER A 541 15.51 19.98 -12.46
CA SER A 541 16.99 19.97 -12.43
C SER A 541 17.60 21.35 -12.66
N ASP A 542 16.94 22.24 -13.40
CA ASP A 542 17.41 23.60 -13.64
C ASP A 542 16.97 24.59 -12.56
N SER A 543 15.82 24.40 -11.92
CA SER A 543 15.44 25.19 -10.76
C SER A 543 16.25 24.87 -9.50
N LEU A 544 16.92 23.73 -9.45
CA LEU A 544 17.90 23.41 -8.39
C LEU A 544 19.32 23.91 -8.72
N ARG A 545 19.57 24.42 -9.94
CA ARG A 545 20.87 24.98 -10.38
C ARG A 545 20.99 26.50 -10.33
N GLN A 546 19.88 27.21 -10.05
CA GLN A 546 19.87 28.66 -9.85
C GLN A 546 19.20 29.00 -8.52
N GLU A 547 19.76 28.55 -7.40
CA GLU A 547 19.65 29.38 -6.21
C GLU A 547 20.66 30.50 -6.38
N PRO A 548 20.22 31.78 -6.38
CA PRO A 548 21.15 32.89 -6.36
C PRO A 548 21.96 32.80 -5.08
N GLU A 549 23.28 32.75 -5.20
CA GLU A 549 24.24 32.69 -4.09
C GLU A 549 24.12 33.86 -3.07
N ASP A 550 23.15 34.74 -3.21
CA ASP A 550 23.06 36.01 -2.48
C ASP A 550 21.77 36.23 -1.66
N THR A 551 20.93 35.21 -1.45
CA THR A 551 19.70 35.39 -0.63
C THR A 551 19.97 35.39 0.86
N LEU A 552 21.09 34.90 1.34
CA LEU A 552 21.42 34.88 2.78
C LEU A 552 22.22 36.13 3.18
N THR A 553 21.57 37.29 3.10
CA THR A 553 22.13 38.59 3.55
C THR A 553 21.45 39.08 4.79
N VAL A 554 22.16 39.92 5.56
CA VAL A 554 21.56 40.58 6.76
C VAL A 554 20.33 41.39 6.39
N ALA A 555 20.34 42.06 5.23
CA ALA A 555 19.21 42.83 4.75
C ALA A 555 17.98 41.96 4.49
N HIS A 556 18.18 40.78 3.87
CA HIS A 556 17.09 39.84 3.64
C HIS A 556 16.52 39.26 4.95
N LEU A 557 17.36 38.84 5.89
CA LEU A 557 16.88 38.35 7.18
C LEU A 557 16.15 39.45 7.98
N MET A 558 16.54 40.71 7.84
CA MET A 558 15.87 41.84 8.49
C MET A 558 14.44 42.05 8.02
N THR A 559 14.08 41.66 6.79
CA THR A 559 12.70 41.77 6.30
C THR A 559 11.70 40.88 7.05
N PHE A 560 12.18 39.81 7.71
CA PHE A 560 11.35 38.93 8.53
C PHE A 560 11.24 39.37 10.00
N VAL A 561 12.09 40.29 10.46
CA VAL A 561 12.07 40.74 11.84
C VAL A 561 10.93 41.77 12.03
N PRO A 562 10.00 41.57 12.98
CA PRO A 562 8.84 42.43 13.17
C PRO A 562 9.24 43.75 13.82
N LEU A 563 9.67 44.72 13.01
CA LEU A 563 10.14 46.03 13.47
C LEU A 563 9.05 47.11 13.48
N THR A 564 7.90 46.89 12.88
CA THR A 564 6.74 47.79 12.88
C THR A 564 5.61 47.22 13.70
N ASP A 565 4.74 48.05 14.24
CA ASP A 565 3.59 47.60 15.04
C ASP A 565 2.67 46.66 14.29
N SER A 566 2.48 46.85 12.97
CA SER A 566 1.70 45.96 12.12
C SER A 566 2.36 44.59 11.95
N MET A 567 3.68 44.53 11.76
CA MET A 567 4.42 43.28 11.69
C MET A 567 4.42 42.54 13.05
N LEU A 568 4.53 43.30 14.14
CA LEU A 568 4.49 42.77 15.49
C LEU A 568 3.11 42.15 15.79
N ALA A 569 2.03 42.85 15.41
CA ALA A 569 0.67 42.31 15.56
C ALA A 569 0.48 40.96 14.83
N LEU A 570 0.94 40.91 13.58
CA LEU A 570 0.86 39.66 12.79
C LEU A 570 1.76 38.56 13.37
N SER A 571 2.94 38.91 13.89
CA SER A 571 3.84 37.98 14.56
C SER A 571 3.23 37.44 15.86
N ASN A 572 2.53 38.30 16.62
CA ASN A 572 1.80 37.90 17.83
C ASN A 572 0.67 36.91 17.52
N GLU A 573 -0.13 37.19 16.49
CA GLU A 573 -1.20 36.29 16.05
C GLU A 573 -0.66 34.89 15.72
N ARG A 574 0.40 34.79 14.90
CA ARG A 574 1.03 33.53 14.54
C ARG A 574 1.65 32.82 15.75
N LEU A 575 2.23 33.58 16.67
CA LEU A 575 2.82 33.04 17.88
C LEU A 575 1.76 32.37 18.76
N MET A 576 0.64 33.08 18.99
CA MET A 576 -0.46 32.62 19.81
C MET A 576 -1.17 31.40 19.17
N GLU A 577 -1.42 31.47 17.86
CA GLU A 577 -1.95 30.34 17.11
C GLU A 577 -1.03 29.10 17.22
N GLY A 578 0.30 29.32 17.12
CA GLY A 578 1.29 28.23 17.22
C GLY A 578 1.26 27.55 18.59
N TYR A 579 1.28 28.34 19.69
CA TYR A 579 1.19 27.77 21.03
C TYR A 579 -0.12 27.04 21.27
N TYR A 580 -1.24 27.67 20.90
CA TYR A 580 -2.56 27.05 21.09
C TYR A 580 -2.72 25.75 20.30
N ALA A 581 -2.34 25.74 19.01
CA ALA A 581 -2.41 24.57 18.15
C ALA A 581 -1.52 23.42 18.67
N ALA A 582 -0.30 23.73 19.13
CA ALA A 582 0.59 22.75 19.74
C ALA A 582 -0.04 22.17 21.02
N GLY A 583 -0.59 23.01 21.90
CA GLY A 583 -1.27 22.58 23.13
C GLY A 583 -2.45 21.65 22.85
N ILE A 584 -3.29 21.94 21.88
CA ILE A 584 -4.41 21.09 21.48
C ILE A 584 -3.92 19.74 20.96
N ILE A 585 -2.88 19.69 20.12
CA ILE A 585 -2.34 18.44 19.57
C ILE A 585 -1.74 17.58 20.68
N TYR A 586 -0.98 18.17 21.61
CA TYR A 586 -0.46 17.45 22.77
C TYR A 586 -1.58 16.86 23.62
N LYS A 587 -2.66 17.62 23.86
CA LYS A 587 -3.80 17.19 24.67
C LYS A 587 -4.62 16.09 23.99
N GLU A 588 -5.08 16.36 22.76
CA GLU A 588 -6.14 15.55 22.12
C GLU A 588 -5.57 14.35 21.32
N GLN A 589 -4.39 14.51 20.71
CA GLN A 589 -3.84 13.49 19.80
C GLN A 589 -2.73 12.65 20.45
N LEU A 590 -1.92 13.27 21.31
CA LEU A 590 -0.77 12.60 21.93
C LEU A 590 -1.04 12.19 23.36
N SER A 591 -2.11 12.69 23.99
CA SER A 591 -2.44 12.42 25.39
C SER A 591 -1.30 12.81 26.35
N GLU A 592 -0.66 13.95 26.06
CA GLU A 592 0.47 14.53 26.82
C GLU A 592 0.03 15.81 27.56
N PRO A 593 -0.72 15.68 28.68
CA PRO A 593 -1.33 16.84 29.35
C PRO A 593 -0.31 17.84 29.88
N GLN A 594 0.85 17.39 30.33
CA GLN A 594 1.90 18.28 30.84
C GLN A 594 2.49 19.15 29.73
N MET A 595 2.78 18.55 28.56
CA MET A 595 3.28 19.30 27.42
C MET A 595 2.22 20.27 26.87
N ALA A 596 0.94 19.88 26.95
CA ALA A 596 -0.17 20.77 26.58
C ALA A 596 -0.26 21.98 27.54
N GLU A 597 -0.15 21.74 28.83
CA GLU A 597 -0.14 22.77 29.88
C GLU A 597 1.00 23.78 29.63
N ASP A 598 2.21 23.29 29.35
CA ASP A 598 3.38 24.16 29.06
C ASP A 598 3.12 25.08 27.87
N GLN A 599 2.47 24.60 26.81
CA GLN A 599 2.16 25.41 25.63
C GLN A 599 1.08 26.47 25.92
N PHE A 600 0.02 26.13 26.64
CA PHE A 600 -1.04 27.05 26.99
C PHE A 600 -0.53 28.14 27.99
N LEU A 601 0.33 27.74 28.94
CA LEU A 601 0.99 28.71 29.84
C LEU A 601 1.94 29.64 29.07
N ALA A 602 2.67 29.12 28.09
CA ALA A 602 3.51 29.94 27.23
C ALA A 602 2.68 30.99 26.46
N ALA A 603 1.49 30.61 25.96
CA ALA A 603 0.58 31.56 25.33
C ALA A 603 0.13 32.65 26.29
N LEU A 604 -0.36 32.30 27.48
CA LEU A 604 -0.82 33.29 28.48
C LEU A 604 0.30 34.18 28.98
N SER A 605 1.55 33.73 29.03
CA SER A 605 2.71 34.53 29.43
C SER A 605 3.00 35.73 28.54
N LYS A 606 2.41 35.78 27.32
CA LYS A 606 2.56 36.89 26.38
C LYS A 606 1.61 38.05 26.70
N ASP A 607 0.62 37.85 27.55
CA ASP A 607 -0.39 38.85 27.99
C ASP A 607 -1.07 39.60 26.81
N LEU A 608 -1.42 38.85 25.75
CA LEU A 608 -2.05 39.37 24.55
C LEU A 608 -3.58 39.16 24.60
N LYS A 609 -4.23 39.91 25.51
CA LYS A 609 -5.68 39.78 25.79
C LYS A 609 -6.61 40.14 24.64
N SER A 610 -6.11 40.78 23.61
CA SER A 610 -6.87 41.05 22.39
C SER A 610 -6.93 39.86 21.43
N ASP A 611 -6.08 38.86 21.64
CA ASP A 611 -6.02 37.64 20.80
C ASP A 611 -6.99 36.59 21.35
N PRO A 612 -7.85 36.00 20.51
CA PRO A 612 -8.80 34.98 20.94
C PRO A 612 -8.13 33.70 21.52
N HIS A 613 -6.89 33.39 21.14
CA HIS A 613 -6.15 32.24 21.65
C HIS A 613 -5.72 32.40 23.12
N ASP A 614 -5.67 33.64 23.66
CA ASP A 614 -5.45 33.87 25.08
C ASP A 614 -6.60 33.27 25.91
N LEU A 615 -7.83 33.69 25.62
CA LEU A 615 -9.03 33.13 26.26
C LEU A 615 -9.17 31.62 26.06
N MET A 616 -8.90 31.14 24.84
CA MET A 616 -8.98 29.73 24.51
C MET A 616 -7.94 28.93 25.32
N SER A 617 -6.72 29.41 25.45
CA SER A 617 -5.64 28.79 26.24
C SER A 617 -5.98 28.71 27.71
N ALA A 618 -6.50 29.82 28.28
CA ALA A 618 -6.96 29.83 29.67
C ALA A 618 -8.07 28.82 29.93
N PHE A 619 -9.02 28.69 29.00
CA PHE A 619 -10.09 27.69 29.12
C PHE A 619 -9.56 26.26 29.00
N GLN A 620 -8.58 25.99 28.14
CA GLN A 620 -7.98 24.65 28.04
C GLN A 620 -7.20 24.28 29.32
N LEU A 621 -6.50 25.24 29.91
CA LEU A 621 -5.84 25.05 31.21
C LEU A 621 -6.86 24.77 32.33
N TYR A 622 -7.96 25.54 32.37
CA TYR A 622 -9.07 25.24 33.29
C TYR A 622 -9.52 23.79 33.14
N LYS A 623 -9.76 23.32 31.89
CA LYS A 623 -10.21 21.96 31.62
C LYS A 623 -9.18 20.88 31.95
N LEU A 624 -7.90 21.14 31.80
CA LEU A 624 -6.83 20.22 32.21
C LEU A 624 -6.75 20.07 33.72
N ALA A 625 -6.95 21.21 34.44
CA ALA A 625 -6.82 21.27 35.90
C ALA A 625 -8.12 20.90 36.65
N GLU A 626 -9.29 20.92 36.02
CA GLU A 626 -10.63 20.78 36.63
C GLU A 626 -10.72 19.57 37.57
N ASN A 627 -10.11 18.44 37.19
CA ASN A 627 -10.14 17.20 37.98
C ASN A 627 -8.83 16.88 38.70
N SER A 628 -7.74 17.61 38.47
CA SER A 628 -6.39 17.29 38.94
C SER A 628 -5.84 18.31 39.92
N ASN A 629 -6.11 19.59 39.70
CA ASN A 629 -5.56 20.69 40.50
C ASN A 629 -6.56 21.86 40.62
N SER A 630 -7.35 21.83 41.69
CA SER A 630 -8.42 22.82 41.96
C SER A 630 -7.89 24.24 42.09
N ALA A 631 -6.64 24.46 42.55
CA ALA A 631 -6.06 25.79 42.67
C ALA A 631 -5.84 26.43 41.29
N VAL A 632 -5.21 25.71 40.36
CA VAL A 632 -4.98 26.19 38.98
C VAL A 632 -6.32 26.37 38.26
N ALA A 633 -7.26 25.43 38.45
CA ALA A 633 -8.59 25.57 37.83
C ALA A 633 -9.31 26.85 38.31
N ASN A 634 -9.27 27.15 39.61
CA ASN A 634 -9.86 28.39 40.14
C ASN A 634 -9.14 29.63 39.63
N GLU A 635 -7.83 29.64 39.56
CA GLU A 635 -7.04 30.76 39.02
C GLU A 635 -7.44 31.06 37.57
N GLN A 636 -7.53 30.00 36.73
CA GLN A 636 -7.92 30.18 35.33
C GLN A 636 -9.38 30.57 35.17
N LYS A 637 -10.27 30.09 36.05
CA LYS A 637 -11.65 30.54 36.10
C LYS A 637 -11.77 32.01 36.44
N GLU A 638 -11.05 32.48 37.44
CA GLU A 638 -11.00 33.91 37.82
C GLU A 638 -10.40 34.73 36.69
N TYR A 639 -9.34 34.26 36.06
CA TYR A 639 -8.73 34.95 34.92
C TYR A 639 -9.76 35.16 33.77
N ILE A 640 -10.52 34.13 33.41
CA ILE A 640 -11.55 34.22 32.35
C ILE A 640 -12.67 35.16 32.78
N MET A 641 -13.14 35.06 34.01
CA MET A 641 -14.25 35.85 34.50
C MET A 641 -13.93 37.34 34.60
N ASN A 642 -12.66 37.65 34.91
CA ASN A 642 -12.21 39.06 35.08
C ASN A 642 -11.85 39.72 33.74
N ASN A 643 -11.17 39.00 32.86
CA ASN A 643 -10.68 39.54 31.59
C ASN A 643 -11.70 39.39 30.45
N TYR A 644 -12.57 38.36 30.49
CA TYR A 644 -13.52 38.01 29.40
C TYR A 644 -14.94 37.74 29.91
N PRO A 645 -15.55 38.67 30.71
CA PRO A 645 -16.81 38.41 31.40
C PRO A 645 -18.02 38.13 30.53
N ASN A 646 -17.99 38.57 29.26
CA ASN A 646 -19.06 38.40 28.25
C ASN A 646 -18.79 37.24 27.28
N SER A 647 -17.73 36.49 27.46
CA SER A 647 -17.41 35.35 26.56
C SER A 647 -18.30 34.14 26.79
N ASP A 648 -18.46 33.31 25.77
CA ASP A 648 -19.19 32.04 25.87
C ASP A 648 -18.56 31.13 26.96
N TYR A 649 -17.24 31.19 27.13
CA TYR A 649 -16.54 30.39 28.14
C TYR A 649 -16.85 30.91 29.56
N ALA A 650 -16.93 32.21 29.77
CA ALA A 650 -17.35 32.79 31.06
C ALA A 650 -18.80 32.39 31.36
N ASN A 651 -19.69 32.39 30.38
CA ASN A 651 -21.06 31.97 30.53
C ASN A 651 -21.15 30.46 30.85
N PHE A 652 -20.33 29.63 30.22
CA PHE A 652 -20.22 28.22 30.56
C PHE A 652 -19.71 27.99 31.98
N LEU A 653 -18.73 28.79 32.44
CA LEU A 653 -18.23 28.70 33.80
C LEU A 653 -19.25 29.16 34.89
N ARG A 654 -20.27 29.96 34.49
CA ARG A 654 -21.42 30.35 35.35
C ARG A 654 -22.52 29.28 35.31
N ASP A 655 -22.76 28.69 34.14
CA ASP A 655 -23.83 27.70 33.89
C ASP A 655 -23.24 26.59 33.01
N SER A 656 -23.00 25.41 33.58
CA SER A 656 -22.44 24.26 32.89
C SER A 656 -23.25 23.78 31.68
N ASP A 657 -24.54 24.10 31.65
CA ASP A 657 -25.45 23.72 30.56
C ASP A 657 -25.51 24.78 29.43
N TYR A 658 -24.76 25.86 29.56
CA TYR A 658 -24.80 26.99 28.63
C TYR A 658 -24.67 26.58 27.16
N PHE A 659 -23.67 25.76 26.80
CA PHE A 659 -23.47 25.33 25.39
C PHE A 659 -24.61 24.43 24.89
N VAL A 660 -25.23 23.63 25.76
CA VAL A 660 -26.39 22.80 25.40
C VAL A 660 -27.58 23.72 25.11
N LYS A 661 -27.87 24.64 26.02
CA LYS A 661 -28.93 25.63 25.89
C LYS A 661 -28.70 26.52 24.64
N LYS A 662 -27.45 26.95 24.39
CA LYS A 662 -27.09 27.74 23.20
C LYS A 662 -27.35 26.95 21.93
N LYS A 663 -26.91 25.70 21.86
CA LYS A 663 -27.14 24.84 20.69
C LYS A 663 -28.63 24.60 20.42
N GLU A 664 -29.44 24.39 21.44
CA GLU A 664 -30.89 24.23 21.31
C GLU A 664 -31.54 25.51 20.82
N ARG A 665 -31.17 26.68 21.39
CA ARG A 665 -31.61 28.00 20.96
C ARG A 665 -31.25 28.27 19.51
N ASP A 666 -30.01 28.00 19.11
CA ASP A 666 -29.54 28.21 17.74
C ASP A 666 -30.26 27.29 16.75
N ALA A 667 -30.49 26.02 17.11
CA ALA A 667 -31.27 25.08 16.28
C ALA A 667 -32.74 25.55 16.10
N LEU A 668 -33.31 26.13 17.13
CA LEU A 668 -34.64 26.70 17.06
C LEU A 668 -34.67 27.95 16.17
N ALA A 669 -33.64 28.82 16.30
CA ALA A 669 -33.49 30.01 15.46
C ALA A 669 -33.37 29.65 13.96
N VAL A 670 -32.61 28.61 13.63
CA VAL A 670 -32.49 28.07 12.26
C VAL A 670 -33.87 27.65 11.73
N LYS A 671 -34.58 26.85 12.52
CA LYS A 671 -35.93 26.34 12.13
C LYS A 671 -36.94 27.45 11.91
N ASP A 672 -36.91 28.44 12.81
CA ASP A 672 -37.83 29.59 12.71
C ASP A 672 -37.47 30.48 11.51
N TYR A 673 -36.19 30.76 11.26
CA TYR A 673 -35.78 31.53 10.11
C TYR A 673 -36.23 30.88 8.79
N VAL A 674 -35.96 29.58 8.61
CA VAL A 674 -36.42 28.83 7.42
C VAL A 674 -37.95 28.89 7.23
N LYS A 675 -38.70 28.79 8.32
CA LYS A 675 -40.17 28.89 8.30
C LYS A 675 -40.62 30.27 7.79
N PHE A 676 -40.00 31.34 8.26
CA PHE A 676 -40.37 32.71 7.88
C PHE A 676 -39.84 33.08 6.49
N LEU A 677 -38.69 32.57 6.08
CA LEU A 677 -38.22 32.68 4.70
C LEU A 677 -39.17 32.00 3.70
N ASN A 678 -39.72 30.83 4.07
CA ASN A 678 -40.75 30.18 3.26
C ASN A 678 -42.08 30.97 3.19
N ARG A 679 -42.44 31.73 4.23
CA ARG A 679 -43.57 32.66 4.20
C ARG A 679 -43.31 33.84 3.27
N TYR A 680 -42.12 34.40 3.30
CA TYR A 680 -41.68 35.43 2.35
C TYR A 680 -41.81 34.95 0.91
N SER A 681 -41.31 33.76 0.60
CA SER A 681 -41.37 33.21 -0.76
C SER A 681 -42.79 32.96 -1.26
N ARG A 682 -43.76 32.85 -0.35
CA ARG A 682 -45.20 32.73 -0.64
C ARG A 682 -45.97 34.07 -0.68
N GLY A 683 -45.23 35.19 -0.56
CA GLY A 683 -45.85 36.53 -0.56
C GLY A 683 -46.54 36.92 0.74
N LEU A 684 -46.35 36.18 1.83
CA LEU A 684 -46.90 36.48 3.14
C LEU A 684 -45.99 37.42 3.93
N TYR A 685 -45.87 38.67 3.48
CA TYR A 685 -44.86 39.60 4.01
C TYR A 685 -45.15 40.10 5.42
N TYR A 686 -46.44 40.39 5.78
CA TYR A 686 -46.82 40.97 7.06
C TYR A 686 -46.42 40.11 8.28
N PRO A 687 -46.71 38.77 8.29
CA PRO A 687 -46.25 37.94 9.39
C PRO A 687 -44.71 37.83 9.49
N VAL A 688 -43.99 38.02 8.39
CA VAL A 688 -42.53 38.05 8.37
C VAL A 688 -41.99 39.33 9.00
N ILE A 689 -42.57 40.46 8.67
CA ILE A 689 -42.21 41.77 9.27
C ILE A 689 -42.42 41.77 10.79
N LEU A 690 -43.59 41.23 11.27
CA LEU A 690 -43.83 41.13 12.70
C LEU A 690 -42.80 40.29 13.44
N LYS A 691 -42.47 39.09 12.89
CA LYS A 691 -41.40 38.23 13.50
C LYS A 691 -40.03 38.87 13.40
N ALA A 692 -39.71 39.51 12.29
CA ALA A 692 -38.44 40.19 12.14
C ALA A 692 -38.31 41.35 13.15
N ASN A 693 -39.36 42.11 13.40
CA ASN A 693 -39.37 43.12 14.45
C ASN A 693 -39.09 42.52 15.83
N ASP A 694 -39.82 41.43 16.18
CA ASP A 694 -39.63 40.72 17.45
C ASP A 694 -38.16 40.26 17.62
N VAL A 695 -37.56 39.62 16.60
CA VAL A 695 -36.18 39.15 16.62
C VAL A 695 -35.21 40.34 16.75
N ILE A 696 -35.41 41.44 16.02
CA ILE A 696 -34.54 42.61 16.02
C ILE A 696 -34.54 43.31 17.38
N GLU A 697 -35.72 43.41 18.01
CA GLU A 697 -35.91 44.14 19.27
C GLU A 697 -35.59 43.29 20.49
N ASN A 698 -36.06 42.04 20.51
CA ASN A 698 -36.08 41.19 21.71
C ASN A 698 -35.06 40.07 21.74
N GLU A 699 -34.59 39.59 20.54
CA GLU A 699 -33.66 38.45 20.45
C GLU A 699 -32.27 38.89 19.98
N LYS A 700 -31.55 39.71 20.75
CA LYS A 700 -30.23 40.27 20.38
C LYS A 700 -29.14 39.20 20.10
N GLU A 701 -29.23 38.02 20.73
CA GLU A 701 -28.33 36.91 20.58
C GLU A 701 -28.74 35.92 19.47
N ASN A 702 -29.78 36.20 18.71
CA ASN A 702 -30.24 35.32 17.64
C ASN A 702 -29.24 35.36 16.46
N ILE A 703 -28.69 34.19 16.11
CA ILE A 703 -27.70 34.03 15.05
C ILE A 703 -28.17 34.45 13.66
N TYR A 704 -29.50 34.61 13.45
CA TYR A 704 -30.08 35.08 12.19
C TYR A 704 -30.60 36.50 12.26
N ARG A 705 -30.22 37.28 13.29
CA ARG A 705 -30.71 38.65 13.48
C ARG A 705 -30.37 39.56 12.29
N SER A 706 -29.14 39.48 11.73
CA SER A 706 -28.74 40.19 10.50
C SER A 706 -29.61 39.80 9.31
N LYS A 707 -29.88 38.48 9.16
CA LYS A 707 -30.75 37.95 8.09
C LYS A 707 -32.18 38.38 8.23
N TYR A 708 -32.72 38.48 9.46
CA TYR A 708 -34.05 39.02 9.71
C TYR A 708 -34.14 40.54 9.41
N MET A 709 -33.07 41.31 9.66
CA MET A 709 -33.01 42.72 9.25
C MET A 709 -33.10 42.86 7.72
N LEU A 710 -32.28 42.08 6.96
CA LEU A 710 -32.38 42.11 5.50
C LEU A 710 -33.76 41.60 5.01
N LEU A 711 -34.28 40.54 5.60
CA LEU A 711 -35.57 39.95 5.23
C LEU A 711 -36.71 40.94 5.52
N LYS A 712 -36.66 41.72 6.63
CA LYS A 712 -37.58 42.82 6.93
C LYS A 712 -37.54 43.88 5.86
N ALA A 713 -36.36 44.35 5.49
CA ALA A 713 -36.17 45.33 4.42
C ALA A 713 -36.77 44.81 3.10
N MET A 714 -36.50 43.57 2.73
CA MET A 714 -37.05 42.93 1.53
C MET A 714 -38.59 42.84 1.58
N CYS A 715 -39.20 42.52 2.71
CA CYS A 715 -40.64 42.53 2.90
C CYS A 715 -41.23 43.96 2.77
N LEU A 716 -40.65 44.95 3.43
CA LEU A 716 -41.04 46.35 3.30
C LEU A 716 -40.93 46.82 1.83
N GLY A 717 -39.91 46.37 1.11
CA GLY A 717 -39.76 46.65 -0.32
C GLY A 717 -40.91 46.15 -1.19
N GLN A 718 -41.63 45.13 -0.76
CA GLN A 718 -42.81 44.57 -1.44
C GLN A 718 -44.15 45.19 -0.98
N THR A 719 -44.19 45.68 0.24
CA THR A 719 -45.45 46.14 0.85
C THR A 719 -45.60 47.65 0.88
N GLU A 720 -44.46 48.39 0.90
CA GLU A 720 -44.47 49.87 1.04
C GLU A 720 -44.31 50.56 -0.31
N ASN A 721 -45.13 51.60 -0.55
CA ASN A 721 -45.03 52.45 -1.75
C ASN A 721 -43.80 53.38 -1.68
N ASN A 722 -43.47 53.88 -0.48
CA ASN A 722 -42.32 54.71 -0.26
C ASN A 722 -41.13 53.86 0.15
N LYS A 723 -40.20 53.62 -0.79
CA LYS A 723 -39.02 52.79 -0.59
C LYS A 723 -37.99 53.36 0.40
N SER A 724 -38.04 54.67 0.70
CA SER A 724 -37.19 55.30 1.70
C SER A 724 -37.37 54.75 3.12
N ARG A 725 -38.48 54.07 3.41
CA ARG A 725 -38.72 53.39 4.70
C ARG A 725 -37.84 52.17 4.96
N LEU A 726 -37.16 51.66 3.94
CA LEU A 726 -36.20 50.58 4.08
C LEU A 726 -34.86 51.07 4.61
N LEU A 727 -34.49 52.31 4.33
CA LEU A 727 -33.16 52.87 4.66
C LEU A 727 -32.75 52.71 6.12
N PRO A 728 -33.61 53.04 7.13
CA PRO A 728 -33.19 52.90 8.52
C PRO A 728 -32.85 51.43 8.92
N VAL A 729 -33.56 50.46 8.35
CA VAL A 729 -33.32 49.02 8.65
C VAL A 729 -32.03 48.53 8.00
N LEU A 730 -31.76 49.00 6.77
CA LEU A 730 -30.54 48.62 6.02
C LEU A 730 -29.31 49.31 6.61
N GLU A 731 -29.42 50.58 7.03
CA GLU A 731 -28.36 51.32 7.69
C GLU A 731 -28.05 50.70 9.06
N GLN A 732 -29.08 50.31 9.83
CA GLN A 732 -28.92 49.61 11.09
C GLN A 732 -28.19 48.26 10.91
N LEU A 733 -28.56 47.51 9.88
CA LEU A 733 -27.88 46.23 9.53
C LEU A 733 -26.40 46.44 9.29
N ILE A 734 -26.04 47.44 8.48
CA ILE A 734 -24.62 47.75 8.16
C ILE A 734 -23.85 48.24 9.40
N ALA A 735 -24.51 49.04 10.25
CA ALA A 735 -23.89 49.56 11.47
C ALA A 735 -23.67 48.48 12.55
N GLU A 736 -24.63 47.60 12.76
CA GLU A 736 -24.56 46.57 13.79
C GLU A 736 -23.75 45.34 13.34
N TYR A 737 -23.74 45.03 12.03
CA TYR A 737 -23.11 43.80 11.46
C TYR A 737 -22.27 44.12 10.21
N PRO A 738 -21.17 44.90 10.30
CA PRO A 738 -20.42 45.38 9.13
C PRO A 738 -19.79 44.24 8.30
N GLU A 739 -19.50 43.12 8.90
CA GLU A 739 -18.87 41.95 8.27
C GLU A 739 -19.88 40.83 7.88
N ALA A 740 -21.19 41.06 8.04
CA ALA A 740 -22.19 40.04 7.71
C ALA A 740 -22.36 39.87 6.20
N ASP A 741 -22.63 38.61 5.79
CA ASP A 741 -22.89 38.24 4.39
C ASP A 741 -24.01 39.03 3.73
N GLU A 742 -24.91 39.62 4.52
CA GLU A 742 -26.05 40.43 4.09
C GLU A 742 -25.67 41.88 3.73
N VAL A 743 -24.52 42.39 4.18
CA VAL A 743 -24.11 43.79 4.01
C VAL A 743 -23.91 44.21 2.56
N PRO A 744 -23.29 43.41 1.65
CA PRO A 744 -23.22 43.79 0.26
C PRO A 744 -24.59 44.01 -0.38
N ARG A 745 -25.55 43.13 -0.06
CA ARG A 745 -26.92 43.27 -0.56
C ARG A 745 -27.65 44.47 0.03
N ALA A 746 -27.43 44.75 1.32
CA ALA A 746 -27.99 45.95 1.95
C ALA A 746 -27.47 47.23 1.32
N LYS A 747 -26.18 47.32 1.04
CA LYS A 747 -25.56 48.47 0.35
C LYS A 747 -26.12 48.68 -1.06
N GLU A 748 -26.27 47.61 -1.84
CA GLU A 748 -26.90 47.63 -3.15
C GLU A 748 -28.33 48.14 -3.09
N MET A 749 -29.13 47.70 -2.11
CA MET A 749 -30.50 48.17 -1.92
C MET A 749 -30.55 49.65 -1.54
N ILE A 750 -29.66 50.13 -0.70
CA ILE A 750 -29.55 51.56 -0.35
C ILE A 750 -29.22 52.38 -1.60
N ASP A 751 -28.23 51.96 -2.40
CA ASP A 751 -27.84 52.70 -3.61
C ASP A 751 -29.00 52.78 -4.61
N ILE A 752 -29.73 51.70 -4.85
CA ILE A 752 -30.93 51.71 -5.70
C ILE A 752 -32.01 52.64 -5.18
N ILE A 753 -32.20 52.74 -3.87
CA ILE A 753 -33.22 53.61 -3.25
C ILE A 753 -32.84 55.12 -3.34
N GLN A 754 -31.56 55.44 -3.15
CA GLN A 754 -31.04 56.80 -3.13
C GLN A 754 -30.77 57.37 -4.51
N ASN A 755 -30.18 56.58 -5.41
CA ASN A 755 -29.66 57.03 -6.69
C ASN A 755 -30.48 56.56 -7.90
N GLY A 756 -31.53 55.73 -7.66
CA GLY A 756 -32.32 55.11 -8.72
C GLY A 756 -31.56 53.93 -9.38
N TYR A 757 -32.24 53.28 -10.30
CA TYR A 757 -31.60 52.24 -11.11
C TYR A 757 -30.64 52.92 -12.09
N SER A 758 -29.37 53.02 -11.77
CA SER A 758 -28.36 53.39 -12.75
C SER A 758 -28.00 52.15 -13.56
N GLU A 759 -28.08 52.30 -14.88
CA GLU A 759 -27.63 51.26 -15.82
C GLU A 759 -26.09 51.04 -15.83
N ASN A 760 -25.38 51.61 -14.87
CA ASN A 760 -23.95 51.43 -14.66
C ASN A 760 -23.73 50.31 -13.63
N ILE A 761 -24.10 49.10 -13.95
CA ILE A 761 -23.51 47.91 -13.38
C ILE A 761 -22.08 47.81 -13.95
N PRO A 762 -21.06 47.60 -13.11
CA PRO A 762 -19.74 47.32 -13.61
C PRO A 762 -19.84 46.16 -14.63
N ALA A 763 -19.15 46.25 -15.74
CA ALA A 763 -19.25 45.33 -16.88
C ALA A 763 -19.01 43.81 -16.57
N ASP A 764 -18.78 43.48 -15.33
CA ASP A 764 -18.52 42.10 -14.84
C ASP A 764 -19.77 41.28 -14.47
N PHE A 765 -20.99 41.83 -14.52
CA PHE A 765 -22.23 41.12 -14.14
C PHE A 765 -23.35 41.20 -15.18
N SER A 766 -23.05 41.44 -16.46
CA SER A 766 -24.03 41.18 -17.50
C SER A 766 -24.09 39.66 -17.73
N ASN A 767 -24.88 38.93 -16.95
CA ASN A 767 -25.17 37.54 -17.20
C ASN A 767 -25.90 37.41 -18.57
N LYS A 768 -25.10 37.30 -19.63
CA LYS A 768 -25.54 36.90 -20.97
C LYS A 768 -26.24 35.53 -20.92
N TYR A 769 -25.93 34.74 -19.93
CA TYR A 769 -26.48 33.41 -19.69
C TYR A 769 -27.08 33.29 -18.28
N PRO A 770 -28.08 32.43 -18.05
CA PRO A 770 -28.64 32.18 -16.72
C PRO A 770 -27.73 31.27 -15.86
N PHE A 771 -26.43 31.24 -16.12
CA PHE A 771 -25.41 30.37 -15.50
C PHE A 771 -24.31 31.23 -14.88
N VAL A 772 -23.69 30.72 -13.81
CA VAL A 772 -22.64 31.40 -13.05
C VAL A 772 -21.37 30.59 -13.11
N TYR A 773 -20.25 31.23 -13.49
CA TYR A 773 -18.93 30.60 -13.43
C TYR A 773 -18.45 30.50 -11.99
N ASN A 774 -17.92 29.33 -11.60
CA ASN A 774 -17.28 29.11 -10.33
C ASN A 774 -16.34 27.89 -10.43
N ASP A 775 -15.05 28.11 -10.30
CA ASP A 775 -13.96 27.12 -10.38
C ASP A 775 -13.64 26.45 -9.03
N GLN A 776 -14.07 27.03 -7.90
CA GLN A 776 -13.75 26.57 -6.55
C GLN A 776 -14.75 25.56 -5.98
N VAL A 777 -15.66 25.04 -6.78
CA VAL A 777 -16.71 24.11 -6.32
C VAL A 777 -16.60 22.74 -7.00
N LYS A 778 -17.18 21.74 -6.35
CA LYS A 778 -17.27 20.38 -6.91
C LYS A 778 -17.98 20.37 -8.25
N MET A 779 -17.35 19.76 -9.24
CA MET A 779 -17.87 19.65 -10.59
C MET A 779 -18.64 18.34 -10.82
N THR A 780 -19.57 18.39 -11.74
CA THR A 780 -20.27 17.24 -12.32
C THR A 780 -20.08 17.30 -13.83
N ILE A 781 -19.86 16.15 -14.46
CA ILE A 781 -19.78 16.06 -15.92
C ILE A 781 -21.12 15.57 -16.44
N VAL A 782 -21.64 16.24 -17.46
CA VAL A 782 -22.85 15.86 -18.20
C VAL A 782 -22.43 15.34 -19.56
N VAL A 783 -22.87 14.13 -19.88
CA VAL A 783 -22.71 13.51 -21.21
C VAL A 783 -24.06 13.43 -21.87
N PHE A 784 -24.29 14.19 -22.93
CA PHE A 784 -25.51 14.15 -23.73
C PHE A 784 -25.41 13.02 -24.74
N LEU A 785 -26.30 12.04 -24.64
CA LEU A 785 -26.31 10.87 -25.51
C LEU A 785 -26.97 11.18 -26.83
N GLY A 786 -26.49 10.58 -27.93
CA GLY A 786 -27.15 10.65 -29.22
C GLY A 786 -28.44 9.81 -29.25
N GLU A 787 -29.35 10.14 -30.11
CA GLU A 787 -30.70 9.51 -30.23
C GLU A 787 -30.67 7.98 -30.36
N LYS A 788 -29.61 7.43 -30.93
CA LYS A 788 -29.46 5.97 -31.16
C LYS A 788 -28.67 5.26 -30.04
N THR A 789 -28.25 5.97 -28.99
CA THR A 789 -27.42 5.39 -27.95
C THR A 789 -28.25 4.92 -26.76
N SER A 790 -28.20 3.62 -26.46
CA SER A 790 -28.88 3.06 -25.29
C SER A 790 -28.27 3.62 -24.00
N VAL A 791 -29.09 4.22 -23.14
CA VAL A 791 -28.70 4.81 -21.85
C VAL A 791 -28.05 3.78 -20.95
N THR A 792 -28.56 2.56 -20.91
CA THR A 792 -28.01 1.47 -20.10
C THR A 792 -26.65 1.03 -20.59
N SER A 793 -26.46 0.87 -21.92
CA SER A 793 -25.18 0.54 -22.52
C SER A 793 -24.16 1.65 -22.27
N ALA A 794 -24.53 2.91 -22.48
CA ALA A 794 -23.70 4.07 -22.22
C ALA A 794 -23.23 4.15 -20.75
N LYS A 795 -24.15 3.95 -19.80
CA LYS A 795 -23.84 3.92 -18.37
C LYS A 795 -22.84 2.82 -18.01
N THR A 796 -23.01 1.61 -18.55
CA THR A 796 -22.10 0.48 -18.33
C THR A 796 -20.72 0.78 -18.88
N ARG A 797 -20.62 1.35 -20.08
CA ARG A 797 -19.35 1.72 -20.73
C ARG A 797 -18.59 2.78 -19.94
N VAL A 798 -19.28 3.85 -19.54
CA VAL A 798 -18.69 4.91 -18.69
C VAL A 798 -18.27 4.36 -17.33
N SER A 799 -19.07 3.48 -16.73
CA SER A 799 -18.71 2.84 -15.46
C SER A 799 -17.47 1.93 -15.58
N ASN A 800 -17.31 1.22 -16.70
CA ASN A 800 -16.11 0.42 -16.97
C ASN A 800 -14.88 1.30 -17.22
N PHE A 801 -15.04 2.39 -17.96
CA PHE A 801 -13.99 3.40 -18.15
C PHE A 801 -13.56 4.00 -16.82
N ASN A 802 -14.49 4.41 -15.95
CA ASN A 802 -14.19 4.96 -14.64
C ASN A 802 -13.44 3.95 -13.76
N ARG A 803 -13.85 2.68 -13.78
CA ARG A 803 -13.20 1.63 -13.00
C ARG A 803 -11.76 1.37 -13.46
N GLU A 804 -11.48 1.49 -14.75
CA GLU A 804 -10.15 1.23 -15.31
C GLU A 804 -9.21 2.43 -15.16
N TYR A 805 -9.69 3.65 -15.41
CA TYR A 805 -8.84 4.84 -15.49
C TYR A 805 -8.97 5.81 -14.31
N PHE A 806 -10.08 5.75 -13.55
CA PHE A 806 -10.42 6.68 -12.46
C PHE A 806 -10.91 5.94 -11.20
N SER A 807 -10.30 4.80 -10.89
CA SER A 807 -10.72 3.95 -9.76
C SER A 807 -10.54 4.62 -8.39
N ARG A 808 -9.60 5.56 -8.27
CA ARG A 808 -9.29 6.27 -7.02
C ARG A 808 -10.30 7.37 -6.70
N GLU A 809 -10.90 7.99 -7.70
CA GLU A 809 -11.78 9.15 -7.58
C GLU A 809 -13.21 8.80 -7.12
N LYS A 810 -13.56 7.52 -7.01
CA LYS A 810 -14.89 7.03 -6.58
C LYS A 810 -16.05 7.73 -7.29
N LEU A 811 -15.93 7.93 -8.60
CA LEU A 811 -16.90 8.64 -9.42
C LEU A 811 -18.25 7.92 -9.45
N LYS A 812 -19.32 8.67 -9.30
CA LYS A 812 -20.69 8.16 -9.33
C LYS A 812 -21.35 8.48 -10.67
N VAL A 813 -21.88 7.47 -11.37
CA VAL A 813 -22.56 7.62 -12.66
C VAL A 813 -24.07 7.42 -12.49
N VAL A 814 -24.83 8.45 -12.82
CA VAL A 814 -26.31 8.45 -12.77
C VAL A 814 -26.86 8.78 -14.14
N SER A 815 -27.86 8.05 -14.60
CA SER A 815 -28.55 8.34 -15.84
C SER A 815 -29.84 9.12 -15.56
N LYS A 816 -30.14 10.10 -16.42
CA LYS A 816 -31.39 10.88 -16.40
C LYS A 816 -31.88 11.11 -17.81
N ILE A 817 -33.14 11.54 -17.95
CA ILE A 817 -33.71 12.02 -19.20
C ILE A 817 -33.70 13.55 -19.16
N TYR A 818 -33.26 14.17 -20.24
CA TYR A 818 -33.23 15.60 -20.44
C TYR A 818 -34.24 15.96 -21.54
N GLY A 819 -35.11 16.91 -21.30
CA GLY A 819 -36.18 17.22 -22.22
C GLY A 819 -37.17 16.07 -22.39
N LYS A 820 -37.65 15.85 -23.64
CA LYS A 820 -38.65 14.83 -23.91
C LYS A 820 -38.07 13.43 -23.99
N ASP A 821 -36.90 13.24 -24.66
CA ASP A 821 -36.40 11.90 -24.96
C ASP A 821 -34.85 11.77 -24.92
N GLN A 822 -34.10 12.85 -24.67
CA GLN A 822 -32.65 12.78 -24.70
C GLN A 822 -32.09 12.15 -23.42
N GLY A 823 -31.42 11.01 -23.53
CA GLY A 823 -30.67 10.42 -22.42
C GLY A 823 -29.45 11.25 -22.05
N ILE A 824 -29.21 11.46 -20.76
CA ILE A 824 -27.95 12.06 -20.24
C ILE A 824 -27.35 11.19 -19.17
N LEU A 825 -26.01 11.22 -19.08
CA LEU A 825 -25.28 10.66 -17.94
C LEU A 825 -24.67 11.80 -17.12
N LEU A 826 -24.83 11.72 -15.82
CA LEU A 826 -24.23 12.61 -14.84
C LEU A 826 -23.12 11.85 -14.14
N ILE A 827 -21.90 12.36 -14.22
CA ILE A 827 -20.72 11.78 -13.54
C ILE A 827 -20.30 12.79 -12.49
N SER A 828 -20.43 12.44 -11.22
CA SER A 828 -20.21 13.34 -10.09
C SER A 828 -19.05 12.86 -9.19
N ASN A 829 -18.65 13.71 -8.28
CA ASN A 829 -17.56 13.60 -7.31
C ASN A 829 -16.19 14.09 -7.81
N PHE A 830 -16.15 14.99 -8.78
CA PHE A 830 -14.90 15.70 -9.07
C PHE A 830 -14.66 16.79 -8.02
N SER A 831 -13.44 16.88 -7.52
CA SER A 831 -13.04 17.83 -6.47
C SER A 831 -13.13 19.28 -6.94
N ASP A 832 -12.76 19.54 -8.18
CA ASP A 832 -12.58 20.85 -8.78
C ASP A 832 -12.70 20.80 -10.32
N GLU A 833 -12.52 21.94 -10.96
CA GLU A 833 -12.51 22.10 -12.41
C GLU A 833 -11.37 21.31 -13.09
N MET A 834 -10.17 21.31 -12.50
CA MET A 834 -9.02 20.63 -13.07
C MET A 834 -9.24 19.11 -13.16
N ALA A 835 -9.79 18.51 -12.10
CA ALA A 835 -10.13 17.09 -12.09
C ALA A 835 -11.17 16.73 -13.16
N ALA A 836 -12.20 17.57 -13.32
CA ALA A 836 -13.21 17.39 -14.36
C ALA A 836 -12.64 17.58 -15.78
N SER A 837 -11.77 18.55 -15.99
CA SER A 837 -11.10 18.80 -17.25
C SER A 837 -10.17 17.64 -17.67
N ASN A 838 -9.40 17.11 -16.72
CA ASN A 838 -8.55 15.93 -16.97
C ASN A 838 -9.39 14.70 -17.34
N TYR A 839 -10.53 14.52 -16.71
CA TYR A 839 -11.47 13.45 -17.08
C TYR A 839 -12.00 13.63 -18.50
N ILE A 840 -12.45 14.84 -18.89
CA ILE A 840 -12.94 15.13 -20.24
C ILE A 840 -11.85 14.88 -21.29
N ARG A 841 -10.61 15.23 -21.01
CA ARG A 841 -9.48 14.96 -21.89
C ARG A 841 -9.26 13.46 -22.07
N ALA A 842 -9.22 12.70 -20.96
CA ALA A 842 -9.10 11.24 -21.00
C ALA A 842 -10.28 10.58 -21.73
N TYR A 843 -11.52 11.07 -21.51
CA TYR A 843 -12.71 10.60 -22.19
C TYR A 843 -12.62 10.77 -23.72
N LYS A 844 -12.15 11.92 -24.19
CA LYS A 844 -12.02 12.23 -25.62
C LYS A 844 -10.87 11.46 -26.31
N THR A 845 -9.81 11.15 -25.59
CA THR A 845 -8.61 10.50 -26.13
C THR A 845 -8.63 8.97 -26.08
N THR A 846 -9.35 8.39 -25.10
CA THR A 846 -9.39 6.94 -24.91
C THR A 846 -10.34 6.24 -25.87
N LYS A 847 -9.80 5.28 -26.65
CA LYS A 847 -10.62 4.49 -27.60
C LYS A 847 -11.34 3.32 -26.93
N LYS A 848 -10.73 2.73 -25.90
CA LYS A 848 -11.27 1.59 -25.18
C LYS A 848 -12.52 2.00 -24.38
N HIS A 849 -13.56 1.18 -24.42
CA HIS A 849 -14.88 1.38 -23.82
C HIS A 849 -15.77 2.48 -24.45
N LEU A 850 -15.22 3.55 -25.01
CA LEU A 850 -15.95 4.76 -25.39
C LEU A 850 -16.11 4.97 -26.91
N LEU A 851 -15.70 3.98 -27.74
CA LEU A 851 -15.67 4.13 -29.20
C LEU A 851 -17.02 4.55 -29.79
N GLU A 852 -18.12 4.00 -29.31
CA GLU A 852 -19.49 4.31 -29.76
C GLU A 852 -20.05 5.61 -29.19
N MET A 853 -19.37 6.20 -28.22
CA MET A 853 -19.79 7.44 -27.54
C MET A 853 -18.88 8.62 -27.87
N ARG A 854 -18.00 8.51 -28.85
CA ARG A 854 -17.05 9.57 -29.25
C ARG A 854 -17.71 10.88 -29.66
N ASN A 855 -18.88 10.78 -30.27
CA ASN A 855 -19.65 11.94 -30.72
C ASN A 855 -20.63 12.43 -29.64
N ALA A 856 -20.67 11.84 -28.46
CA ALA A 856 -21.47 12.35 -27.37
C ALA A 856 -20.88 13.67 -26.87
N GLN A 857 -21.72 14.66 -26.73
CA GLN A 857 -21.34 15.94 -26.21
C GLN A 857 -21.10 15.84 -24.72
N ILE A 858 -19.96 16.31 -24.26
CA ILE A 858 -19.54 16.25 -22.87
C ILE A 858 -19.15 17.65 -22.37
N VAL A 859 -19.73 18.04 -21.25
CA VAL A 859 -19.48 19.33 -20.59
C VAL A 859 -19.32 19.13 -19.08
N MET A 860 -18.54 19.95 -18.43
CA MET A 860 -18.53 20.02 -16.96
C MET A 860 -19.47 21.13 -16.48
N ILE A 861 -20.01 20.97 -15.28
CA ILE A 861 -21.03 21.85 -14.73
C ILE A 861 -21.00 21.86 -13.21
N THR A 862 -21.20 22.99 -12.60
CA THR A 862 -21.41 23.11 -11.16
C THR A 862 -22.79 22.57 -10.76
N LYS A 863 -22.99 22.23 -9.49
CA LYS A 863 -24.26 21.70 -9.00
C LYS A 863 -25.42 22.69 -9.19
N ASP A 864 -25.16 23.98 -9.04
CA ASP A 864 -26.17 25.01 -9.16
C ASP A 864 -26.55 25.25 -10.63
N ASN A 865 -25.55 25.36 -11.52
CA ASN A 865 -25.80 25.44 -12.95
C ASN A 865 -26.49 24.19 -13.49
N LEU A 866 -26.18 22.99 -12.97
CA LEU A 866 -26.87 21.76 -13.34
C LEU A 866 -28.39 21.83 -12.98
N ARG A 867 -28.72 22.42 -11.83
CA ARG A 867 -30.13 22.65 -11.46
C ARG A 867 -30.80 23.57 -12.45
N VAL A 868 -30.21 24.67 -12.84
CA VAL A 868 -30.71 25.62 -13.83
C VAL A 868 -30.87 24.93 -15.19
N LEU A 869 -29.86 24.19 -15.65
CA LEU A 869 -29.89 23.45 -16.92
C LEU A 869 -31.04 22.43 -16.98
N LEU A 870 -31.22 21.65 -15.91
CA LEU A 870 -32.31 20.65 -15.84
C LEU A 870 -33.69 21.27 -15.72
N THR A 871 -33.84 22.47 -15.10
CA THR A 871 -35.12 23.15 -14.91
C THR A 871 -35.54 23.93 -16.14
N LYS A 872 -34.60 24.69 -16.71
CA LYS A 872 -34.87 25.57 -17.86
C LYS A 872 -34.74 24.89 -19.23
N GLN A 873 -34.10 23.74 -19.27
CA GLN A 873 -33.83 22.93 -20.48
C GLN A 873 -33.14 23.70 -21.62
N ASN A 874 -32.33 24.70 -21.30
CA ASN A 874 -31.61 25.54 -22.25
C ASN A 874 -30.17 25.06 -22.46
N LYS A 875 -30.03 23.94 -23.11
CA LYS A 875 -28.74 23.30 -23.41
C LYS A 875 -27.83 24.19 -24.27
N GLU A 876 -28.40 24.84 -25.28
CA GLU A 876 -27.65 25.71 -26.20
C GLU A 876 -26.99 26.90 -25.48
N ASP A 877 -27.72 27.53 -24.56
CA ASP A 877 -27.18 28.63 -23.73
C ASP A 877 -26.06 28.13 -22.83
N TYR A 878 -26.20 26.90 -22.28
CA TYR A 878 -25.12 26.33 -21.47
C TYR A 878 -23.88 25.97 -22.31
N GLU A 879 -24.06 25.53 -23.53
CA GLU A 879 -22.94 25.27 -24.44
C GLU A 879 -22.15 26.53 -24.79
N LEU A 880 -22.86 27.62 -25.01
CA LEU A 880 -22.22 28.90 -25.26
C LEU A 880 -21.48 29.41 -24.02
N PHE A 881 -22.11 29.32 -22.85
CA PHE A 881 -21.53 29.62 -21.56
C PHE A 881 -20.28 28.75 -21.30
N TYR A 882 -20.39 27.44 -21.53
CA TYR A 882 -19.26 26.51 -21.36
C TYR A 882 -18.04 26.81 -22.22
N LYS A 883 -18.26 27.21 -23.46
CA LYS A 883 -17.18 27.61 -24.39
C LYS A 883 -16.52 28.92 -24.03
N GLU A 884 -17.26 29.81 -23.34
CA GLU A 884 -16.78 31.15 -22.98
C GLU A 884 -15.98 31.13 -21.68
N TYR A 885 -16.34 30.24 -20.73
CA TYR A 885 -15.81 30.25 -19.36
C TYR A 885 -14.97 29.02 -18.98
N TYR A 886 -15.13 27.90 -19.65
CA TYR A 886 -14.39 26.64 -19.41
C TYR A 886 -13.64 26.20 -20.67
#